data_c4c22d505308cf8518f8298ad5c04958
#
_entry.id   c4c22d505308cf8518f8298ad5c04958
#
_cell.length_a   1.000
_cell.length_b   1.000
_cell.length_c   1.000
_cell.angle_alpha   90.00
_cell.angle_beta   90.00
_cell.angle_gamma   90.00
#
_symmetry.space_group_name_H-M   'P 1'
#
loop_
_entity.id
_entity.type
_entity.pdbx_description
1 polymer ?
#
loop_
_entity_poly.entity_id
_entity_poly.type
_entity_poly.pdbx_seq_one_letter_code
_entity_poly.pdbx_strand_id
1 'polypeptide(L)'
;MKKIALPRLVKWMFLTALAFLIFMTIMRFAFFLHFSSAQYTFRNSLNAFLLGLNFDTRIVCGIVLFPFLIGNLHLVYNNRNRLAAGSIFQVVFTIIIMCLLIIFMKKGHVPVSSLFYMAFLFALILAWLLITKNCNPFENHVSRRIFKTYFFIITVAIVLLYAIDFEHFDYLHQRLNASVLNYTEDARISMNMVWQTYPVATLIILVIICAALLYALIIRWFKKMQLSTYRGKGFSKVLIGIIFALVLGIGIFGRLNQYPLRWSDAFSFHDDFKANLSLNPVQSFLSTLQFRHSTYDLKKVKAYYPMMSQYLGVDKPDSIKLNYKRVFNPAMGAATPNVVIVICESFSAYKSSMWGNPLNTTPYFNEMCKQGVFFDRCFTPAYGTARGVWAVITGIPDVEYPNTASRNPAAVDEHTIINDYSGYDKFYFIGGSLSWANIRGLLTNNIAGLHMYEQDDYKANTIDVWGISDKRLFLAANKVLKNENHPFVAVIQTADNHRPYTIPDEDKNVFKLEKYPTDTLNKYGFQSNDELNAFRYTDFSFETFIEAAKKEKYFNNTIFVFVGDHGIKGDAGNMLPKAWEVDGLTQQHVPLLFYSPTLLKPMRYDKTCSQLDLVPSVTALARVRYTNTTLGKNLFDTARINSTRFKNAAFLFDPNLKQIGVVTDEYVYVHSLISGREDFRSSKNNEPLPQTPAVAEDEKAIKELTQAYYETARYMMLNNTKAEASGE
;
A
#
# COMPACT_ATOMS: atom_id res chain seq x y z
N MET A 1 -34.40 15.06 -35.08
CA MET A 1 -33.75 13.94 -34.33
C MET A 1 -34.81 13.09 -33.65
N LYS A 2 -34.94 11.80 -33.99
CA LYS A 2 -35.86 10.87 -33.29
C LYS A 2 -35.39 10.74 -31.84
N LYS A 3 -36.23 11.10 -30.86
CA LYS A 3 -35.93 10.93 -29.44
C LYS A 3 -35.61 9.44 -29.15
N ILE A 4 -34.38 9.16 -28.76
CA ILE A 4 -33.96 7.81 -28.36
C ILE A 4 -34.80 7.41 -27.13
N ALA A 5 -35.61 6.38 -27.27
CA ALA A 5 -36.43 5.88 -26.16
C ALA A 5 -35.54 5.02 -25.25
N LEU A 6 -35.26 5.49 -24.02
CA LEU A 6 -34.50 4.73 -23.03
C LEU A 6 -35.37 3.66 -22.34
N PRO A 7 -34.86 2.40 -22.15
CA PRO A 7 -35.54 1.37 -21.38
C PRO A 7 -35.95 1.82 -19.97
N ARG A 8 -37.10 1.35 -19.49
CA ARG A 8 -37.64 1.73 -18.15
C ARG A 8 -36.65 1.52 -17.02
N LEU A 9 -35.94 0.37 -17.03
CA LEU A 9 -34.96 0.06 -15.99
C LEU A 9 -33.76 1.00 -16.05
N VAL A 10 -33.22 1.29 -17.26
CA VAL A 10 -32.14 2.26 -17.43
C VAL A 10 -32.51 3.64 -16.89
N LYS A 11 -33.73 4.13 -17.26
CA LYS A 11 -34.21 5.43 -16.76
C LYS A 11 -34.33 5.47 -15.23
N TRP A 12 -34.90 4.41 -14.66
CA TRP A 12 -35.05 4.36 -13.20
C TRP A 12 -33.73 4.30 -12.49
N MET A 13 -32.80 3.43 -12.94
CA MET A 13 -31.45 3.33 -12.37
C MET A 13 -30.66 4.64 -12.52
N PHE A 14 -30.74 5.30 -13.68
CA PHE A 14 -30.12 6.60 -13.90
C PHE A 14 -30.65 7.68 -12.94
N LEU A 15 -31.97 7.80 -12.80
CA LEU A 15 -32.57 8.77 -11.88
C LEU A 15 -32.24 8.45 -10.43
N THR A 16 -32.22 7.19 -10.06
CA THR A 16 -31.80 6.75 -8.72
C THR A 16 -30.34 7.10 -8.45
N ALA A 17 -29.44 6.83 -9.42
CA ALA A 17 -28.05 7.24 -9.36
C ALA A 17 -27.93 8.76 -9.17
N LEU A 18 -28.65 9.53 -9.96
CA LEU A 18 -28.65 11.00 -9.86
C LEU A 18 -29.14 11.50 -8.50
N ALA A 19 -30.17 10.86 -7.91
CA ALA A 19 -30.64 11.24 -6.58
C ALA A 19 -29.60 11.01 -5.49
N PHE A 20 -28.93 9.86 -5.49
CA PHE A 20 -27.84 9.59 -4.54
C PHE A 20 -26.67 10.56 -4.75
N LEU A 21 -26.31 10.83 -6.01
CA LEU A 21 -25.21 11.73 -6.32
C LEU A 21 -25.51 13.17 -5.84
N ILE A 22 -26.72 13.66 -6.07
CA ILE A 22 -27.17 14.97 -5.57
C ILE A 22 -27.14 14.99 -4.04
N PHE A 23 -27.67 13.95 -3.38
CA PHE A 23 -27.63 13.85 -1.92
C PHE A 23 -26.20 13.91 -1.39
N MET A 24 -25.28 13.11 -1.92
CA MET A 24 -23.86 13.09 -1.50
C MET A 24 -23.17 14.44 -1.74
N THR A 25 -23.48 15.10 -2.87
CA THR A 25 -22.96 16.43 -3.18
C THR A 25 -23.48 17.48 -2.20
N ILE A 26 -24.78 17.44 -1.83
CA ILE A 26 -25.36 18.33 -0.81
C ILE A 26 -24.67 18.11 0.53
N MET A 27 -24.47 16.86 0.94
CA MET A 27 -23.79 16.53 2.19
C MET A 27 -22.33 16.99 2.21
N ARG A 28 -21.63 16.91 1.07
CA ARG A 28 -20.29 17.46 0.91
C ARG A 28 -20.26 18.99 1.04
N PHE A 29 -21.26 19.64 0.50
CA PHE A 29 -21.41 21.09 0.65
C PHE A 29 -21.72 21.49 2.10
N ALA A 30 -22.60 20.73 2.77
CA ALA A 30 -22.87 20.91 4.20
C ALA A 30 -21.61 20.69 5.06
N PHE A 31 -20.82 19.66 4.74
CA PHE A 31 -19.52 19.42 5.38
C PHE A 31 -18.58 20.62 5.20
N PHE A 32 -18.46 21.13 3.98
CA PHE A 32 -17.65 22.32 3.72
C PHE A 32 -18.10 23.53 4.54
N LEU A 33 -19.41 23.83 4.55
CA LEU A 33 -19.95 24.98 5.28
C LEU A 33 -19.79 24.86 6.80
N HIS A 34 -19.82 23.64 7.32
CA HIS A 34 -19.75 23.41 8.77
C HIS A 34 -18.32 23.39 9.32
N PHE A 35 -17.38 22.75 8.59
CA PHE A 35 -16.03 22.48 9.08
C PHE A 35 -14.94 23.37 8.47
N SER A 36 -15.24 24.22 7.45
CA SER A 36 -14.21 25.06 6.85
C SER A 36 -13.81 26.23 7.76
N SER A 37 -12.51 26.48 7.84
CA SER A 37 -11.97 27.70 8.43
C SER A 37 -11.91 28.85 7.39
N ALA A 38 -11.64 30.08 7.84
CA ALA A 38 -11.67 31.28 7.02
C ALA A 38 -10.69 31.24 5.82
N GLN A 39 -9.67 30.42 5.87
CA GLN A 39 -8.70 30.24 4.78
C GLN A 39 -9.25 29.45 3.57
N TYR A 40 -10.33 28.69 3.75
CA TYR A 40 -10.95 27.88 2.72
C TYR A 40 -12.10 28.60 2.06
N THR A 41 -11.96 28.85 0.78
CA THR A 41 -13.03 29.38 -0.07
C THR A 41 -13.49 28.29 -1.03
N PHE A 42 -14.72 28.41 -1.54
CA PHE A 42 -15.20 27.47 -2.57
C PHE A 42 -14.27 27.42 -3.78
N ARG A 43 -13.71 28.57 -4.19
CA ARG A 43 -12.81 28.67 -5.35
C ARG A 43 -11.50 27.88 -5.14
N ASN A 44 -10.85 28.00 -3.98
CA ASN A 44 -9.60 27.28 -3.70
C ASN A 44 -9.81 25.80 -3.31
N SER A 45 -11.07 25.40 -3.06
CA SER A 45 -11.46 24.02 -2.73
C SER A 45 -12.15 23.30 -3.90
N LEU A 46 -12.32 23.95 -5.06
CA LEU A 46 -13.06 23.37 -6.20
C LEU A 46 -12.50 22.02 -6.66
N ASN A 47 -11.20 21.85 -6.69
CA ASN A 47 -10.57 20.59 -7.08
C ASN A 47 -10.93 19.46 -6.10
N ALA A 48 -11.06 19.74 -4.80
CA ALA A 48 -11.50 18.77 -3.81
C ALA A 48 -12.98 18.38 -4.03
N PHE A 49 -13.85 19.31 -4.41
CA PHE A 49 -15.23 19.01 -4.81
C PHE A 49 -15.29 18.14 -6.06
N LEU A 50 -14.48 18.43 -7.09
CA LEU A 50 -14.44 17.65 -8.34
C LEU A 50 -13.94 16.22 -8.08
N LEU A 51 -12.85 16.06 -7.30
CA LEU A 51 -12.38 14.75 -6.90
C LEU A 51 -13.43 14.01 -6.05
N GLY A 52 -14.10 14.72 -5.15
CA GLY A 52 -15.18 14.19 -4.34
C GLY A 52 -16.35 13.68 -5.17
N LEU A 53 -16.71 14.38 -6.24
CA LEU A 53 -17.74 13.93 -7.18
C LEU A 53 -17.36 12.59 -7.84
N ASN A 54 -16.06 12.37 -8.13
CA ASN A 54 -15.59 11.07 -8.66
C ASN A 54 -15.74 9.95 -7.62
N PHE A 55 -15.45 10.22 -6.35
CA PHE A 55 -15.68 9.27 -5.26
C PHE A 55 -17.17 8.95 -5.08
N ASP A 56 -18.03 9.97 -5.10
CA ASP A 56 -19.46 9.80 -4.99
C ASP A 56 -20.03 8.99 -6.17
N THR A 57 -19.58 9.31 -7.40
CA THR A 57 -19.95 8.58 -8.62
C THR A 57 -19.58 7.10 -8.53
N ARG A 58 -18.39 6.80 -8.00
CA ARG A 58 -17.94 5.42 -7.81
C ARG A 58 -18.87 4.61 -6.92
N ILE A 59 -19.26 5.17 -5.77
CA ILE A 59 -20.19 4.52 -4.83
C ILE A 59 -21.56 4.35 -5.47
N VAL A 60 -22.10 5.40 -6.07
CA VAL A 60 -23.42 5.38 -6.70
C VAL A 60 -23.49 4.38 -7.85
N CYS A 61 -22.47 4.33 -8.70
CA CYS A 61 -22.39 3.34 -9.79
C CYS A 61 -22.34 1.90 -9.25
N GLY A 62 -21.61 1.65 -8.16
CA GLY A 62 -21.61 0.35 -7.48
C GLY A 62 -22.98 -0.06 -6.95
N ILE A 63 -23.70 0.87 -6.31
CA ILE A 63 -25.05 0.65 -5.78
C ILE A 63 -26.04 0.30 -6.90
N VAL A 64 -25.93 0.95 -8.04
CA VAL A 64 -26.91 0.81 -9.14
C VAL A 64 -26.59 -0.36 -10.07
N LEU A 65 -25.29 -0.70 -10.25
CA LEU A 65 -24.86 -1.75 -11.19
C LEU A 65 -25.49 -3.10 -10.86
N PHE A 66 -25.44 -3.51 -9.60
CA PHE A 66 -25.92 -4.82 -9.18
C PHE A 66 -27.43 -5.03 -9.48
N PRO A 67 -28.37 -4.17 -9.01
CA PRO A 67 -29.76 -4.31 -9.36
C PRO A 67 -30.03 -4.11 -10.85
N PHE A 68 -29.23 -3.29 -11.57
CA PHE A 68 -29.35 -3.12 -12.99
C PHE A 68 -29.05 -4.44 -13.76
N LEU A 69 -27.97 -5.12 -13.40
CA LEU A 69 -27.60 -6.40 -14.02
C LEU A 69 -28.66 -7.46 -13.75
N ILE A 70 -29.10 -7.60 -12.48
CA ILE A 70 -30.15 -8.55 -12.10
C ILE A 70 -31.45 -8.30 -12.84
N GLY A 71 -31.91 -7.05 -12.88
CA GLY A 71 -33.17 -6.69 -13.55
C GLY A 71 -33.19 -6.92 -15.07
N ASN A 72 -32.01 -7.06 -15.70
CA ASN A 72 -31.86 -7.35 -17.12
C ASN A 72 -31.53 -8.83 -17.43
N LEU A 73 -31.33 -9.69 -16.44
CA LEU A 73 -31.02 -11.12 -16.68
C LEU A 73 -32.06 -11.81 -17.56
N HIS A 74 -33.32 -11.39 -17.55
CA HIS A 74 -34.37 -11.93 -18.39
C HIS A 74 -34.13 -11.69 -19.89
N LEU A 75 -33.32 -10.72 -20.29
CA LEU A 75 -32.99 -10.47 -21.72
C LEU A 75 -32.07 -11.53 -22.29
N VAL A 76 -31.22 -12.12 -21.47
CA VAL A 76 -30.33 -13.24 -21.85
C VAL A 76 -31.13 -14.54 -21.95
N TYR A 77 -32.34 -14.59 -21.39
CA TYR A 77 -33.12 -15.77 -21.10
C TYR A 77 -34.34 -16.01 -22.06
N ASN A 78 -34.49 -15.23 -23.08
CA ASN A 78 -35.74 -15.21 -23.87
C ASN A 78 -35.71 -16.20 -25.08
N ASN A 79 -35.61 -17.52 -24.84
CA ASN A 79 -35.83 -18.49 -25.90
C ASN A 79 -36.77 -19.64 -25.47
N ARG A 80 -37.57 -20.21 -26.40
CA ARG A 80 -38.66 -21.15 -26.18
C ARG A 80 -38.33 -22.48 -25.49
N ASN A 81 -37.04 -22.82 -25.33
CA ASN A 81 -36.54 -23.99 -24.59
C ASN A 81 -36.02 -23.61 -23.20
N ARG A 82 -36.77 -22.87 -22.46
CA ARG A 82 -36.40 -22.12 -21.25
C ARG A 82 -35.95 -22.96 -20.05
N LEU A 83 -36.33 -24.22 -19.93
CA LEU A 83 -36.00 -25.03 -18.75
C LEU A 83 -34.59 -25.68 -18.85
N ALA A 84 -34.18 -26.17 -20.00
CA ALA A 84 -32.90 -26.84 -20.14
C ALA A 84 -31.70 -25.87 -20.26
N ALA A 85 -31.80 -24.90 -21.18
CA ALA A 85 -30.70 -23.94 -21.40
C ALA A 85 -30.46 -23.01 -20.18
N GLY A 86 -31.52 -22.70 -19.48
CA GLY A 86 -31.44 -21.87 -18.29
C GLY A 86 -30.83 -22.56 -17.08
N SER A 87 -31.20 -23.79 -16.87
CA SER A 87 -30.61 -24.62 -15.81
C SER A 87 -29.14 -24.91 -16.12
N ILE A 88 -28.78 -25.13 -17.38
CA ILE A 88 -27.39 -25.33 -17.79
C ILE A 88 -26.57 -24.05 -17.57
N PHE A 89 -27.07 -22.88 -17.96
CA PHE A 89 -26.36 -21.59 -17.72
C PHE A 89 -26.17 -21.34 -16.21
N GLN A 90 -27.19 -21.60 -15.39
CA GLN A 90 -27.11 -21.48 -13.94
C GLN A 90 -26.07 -22.43 -13.34
N VAL A 91 -26.07 -23.69 -13.76
CA VAL A 91 -25.07 -24.67 -13.33
C VAL A 91 -23.67 -24.26 -13.79
N VAL A 92 -23.48 -23.88 -15.05
CA VAL A 92 -22.21 -23.45 -15.61
C VAL A 92 -21.73 -22.17 -14.91
N PHE A 93 -22.59 -21.18 -14.70
CA PHE A 93 -22.26 -19.94 -13.98
C PHE A 93 -21.91 -20.22 -12.51
N THR A 94 -22.66 -21.13 -11.85
CA THR A 94 -22.35 -21.58 -10.49
C THR A 94 -21.00 -22.28 -10.44
N ILE A 95 -20.71 -23.17 -11.39
CA ILE A 95 -19.42 -23.87 -11.49
C ILE A 95 -18.29 -22.86 -11.74
N ILE A 96 -18.46 -21.90 -12.63
CA ILE A 96 -17.45 -20.87 -12.90
C ILE A 96 -17.15 -20.05 -11.64
N ILE A 97 -18.18 -19.62 -10.90
CA ILE A 97 -17.98 -18.89 -9.64
C ILE A 97 -17.34 -19.78 -8.59
N MET A 98 -17.75 -21.03 -8.45
CA MET A 98 -17.12 -21.99 -7.53
C MET A 98 -15.66 -22.24 -7.91
N CYS A 99 -15.36 -22.40 -9.20
CA CYS A 99 -13.98 -22.53 -9.67
C CYS A 99 -13.15 -21.26 -9.40
N LEU A 100 -13.70 -20.07 -9.65
CA LEU A 100 -13.04 -18.81 -9.32
C LEU A 100 -12.81 -18.67 -7.81
N LEU A 101 -13.80 -19.02 -6.99
CA LEU A 101 -13.67 -19.04 -5.53
C LEU A 101 -12.58 -20.01 -5.06
N ILE A 102 -12.54 -21.24 -5.64
CA ILE A 102 -11.51 -22.24 -5.34
C ILE A 102 -10.11 -21.77 -5.76
N ILE A 103 -10.00 -21.11 -6.93
CA ILE A 103 -8.73 -20.53 -7.41
C ILE A 103 -8.28 -19.39 -6.47
N PHE A 104 -9.21 -18.53 -6.04
CA PHE A 104 -8.93 -17.47 -5.07
C PHE A 104 -8.53 -18.05 -3.70
N MET A 105 -9.19 -19.14 -3.25
CA MET A 105 -8.82 -19.84 -2.01
C MET A 105 -7.41 -20.44 -2.06
N LYS A 106 -7.07 -21.14 -3.15
CA LYS A 106 -5.73 -21.72 -3.34
C LYS A 106 -4.61 -20.67 -3.37
N LYS A 107 -4.92 -19.43 -3.78
CA LYS A 107 -3.97 -18.32 -3.79
C LYS A 107 -3.86 -17.58 -2.44
N GLY A 108 -4.59 -18.00 -1.40
CA GLY A 108 -4.50 -17.42 -0.05
C GLY A 108 -5.04 -16.00 0.09
N HIS A 109 -5.80 -15.49 -0.90
CA HIS A 109 -6.18 -14.08 -0.98
C HIS A 109 -7.52 -13.70 -0.33
N VAL A 110 -8.30 -14.68 0.16
CA VAL A 110 -9.61 -14.40 0.78
C VAL A 110 -9.77 -15.20 2.07
N PRO A 111 -10.09 -14.56 3.20
CA PRO A 111 -10.42 -15.27 4.44
C PRO A 111 -11.60 -16.23 4.23
N VAL A 112 -11.55 -17.41 4.82
CA VAL A 112 -12.61 -18.45 4.72
C VAL A 112 -13.99 -17.91 5.12
N SER A 113 -14.05 -17.01 6.10
CA SER A 113 -15.28 -16.32 6.51
C SER A 113 -15.91 -15.48 5.40
N SER A 114 -15.11 -14.72 4.66
CA SER A 114 -15.59 -13.90 3.52
C SER A 114 -16.17 -14.76 2.40
N LEU A 115 -15.60 -15.94 2.19
CA LEU A 115 -16.10 -16.92 1.23
C LEU A 115 -17.45 -17.50 1.63
N PHE A 116 -17.64 -17.75 2.93
CA PHE A 116 -18.92 -18.24 3.45
C PHE A 116 -20.03 -17.21 3.24
N TYR A 117 -19.76 -15.92 3.49
CA TYR A 117 -20.70 -14.83 3.21
C TYR A 117 -20.97 -14.66 1.72
N MET A 118 -19.97 -14.76 0.87
CA MET A 118 -20.13 -14.68 -0.59
C MET A 118 -20.92 -15.88 -1.12
N ALA A 119 -20.64 -17.10 -0.65
CA ALA A 119 -21.38 -18.31 -1.03
C ALA A 119 -22.84 -18.24 -0.55
N PHE A 120 -23.10 -17.76 0.66
CA PHE A 120 -24.43 -17.55 1.20
C PHE A 120 -25.20 -16.48 0.40
N LEU A 121 -24.60 -15.35 0.11
CA LEU A 121 -25.20 -14.29 -0.70
C LEU A 121 -25.50 -14.82 -2.13
N PHE A 122 -24.59 -15.59 -2.69
CA PHE A 122 -24.77 -16.22 -4.00
C PHE A 122 -25.90 -17.28 -3.99
N ALA A 123 -26.00 -18.08 -2.93
CA ALA A 123 -27.08 -19.05 -2.76
C ALA A 123 -28.45 -18.35 -2.62
N LEU A 124 -28.52 -17.19 -1.91
CA LEU A 124 -29.74 -16.38 -1.83
C LEU A 124 -30.12 -15.79 -3.18
N ILE A 125 -29.14 -15.30 -3.98
CA ILE A 125 -29.37 -14.79 -5.33
C ILE A 125 -29.84 -15.91 -6.24
N LEU A 126 -29.22 -17.09 -6.16
CA LEU A 126 -29.56 -18.26 -6.95
C LEU A 126 -30.98 -18.77 -6.59
N ALA A 127 -31.29 -18.86 -5.30
CA ALA A 127 -32.65 -19.21 -4.83
C ALA A 127 -33.69 -18.22 -5.33
N TRP A 128 -33.38 -16.92 -5.31
CA TRP A 128 -34.25 -15.89 -5.84
C TRP A 128 -34.43 -16.03 -7.37
N LEU A 129 -33.36 -16.29 -8.13
CA LEU A 129 -33.41 -16.55 -9.58
C LEU A 129 -34.23 -17.80 -9.92
N LEU A 130 -34.18 -18.84 -9.10
CA LEU A 130 -34.97 -20.07 -9.25
C LEU A 130 -36.45 -19.87 -8.93
N ILE A 131 -36.76 -18.99 -7.98
CA ILE A 131 -38.14 -18.69 -7.54
C ILE A 131 -38.81 -17.71 -8.51
N THR A 132 -38.05 -16.81 -9.10
CA THR A 132 -38.56 -15.72 -9.97
C THR A 132 -38.19 -15.97 -11.44
N LYS A 133 -39.06 -16.56 -12.20
CA LYS A 133 -38.87 -16.76 -13.66
C LYS A 133 -38.65 -15.46 -14.47
N ASN A 134 -38.84 -14.29 -13.88
CA ASN A 134 -38.63 -12.98 -14.50
C ASN A 134 -38.13 -11.99 -13.44
N CYS A 135 -36.85 -11.55 -13.55
CA CYS A 135 -36.19 -10.64 -12.62
C CYS A 135 -36.52 -9.16 -12.84
N ASN A 136 -37.34 -8.83 -13.84
CA ASN A 136 -37.70 -7.45 -14.14
C ASN A 136 -38.66 -6.89 -13.08
N PRO A 137 -38.29 -5.84 -12.31
CA PRO A 137 -39.13 -5.30 -11.24
C PRO A 137 -40.43 -4.63 -11.75
N PHE A 138 -40.53 -4.30 -13.05
CA PHE A 138 -41.73 -3.75 -13.67
C PHE A 138 -42.72 -4.83 -14.05
N GLU A 139 -42.35 -6.07 -14.20
CA GLU A 139 -43.15 -7.19 -14.66
C GLU A 139 -43.48 -8.19 -13.55
N ASN A 140 -42.52 -8.40 -12.60
CA ASN A 140 -42.67 -9.37 -11.51
C ASN A 140 -42.84 -8.66 -10.17
N HIS A 141 -43.88 -9.06 -9.41
CA HIS A 141 -44.18 -8.44 -8.13
C HIS A 141 -43.15 -8.80 -7.02
N VAL A 142 -42.55 -10.01 -7.07
CA VAL A 142 -41.51 -10.43 -6.11
C VAL A 142 -40.25 -9.61 -6.35
N SER A 143 -39.78 -9.53 -7.60
CA SER A 143 -38.66 -8.70 -7.99
C SER A 143 -38.88 -7.23 -7.58
N ARG A 144 -40.10 -6.73 -7.77
CA ARG A 144 -40.48 -5.37 -7.35
C ARG A 144 -40.32 -5.14 -5.85
N ARG A 145 -40.73 -6.11 -5.01
CA ARG A 145 -40.54 -6.03 -3.57
C ARG A 145 -39.04 -6.01 -3.20
N ILE A 146 -38.26 -6.94 -3.76
CA ILE A 146 -36.83 -7.06 -3.51
C ILE A 146 -36.09 -5.76 -3.87
N PHE A 147 -36.34 -5.20 -5.07
CA PHE A 147 -35.69 -3.95 -5.49
C PHE A 147 -36.07 -2.77 -4.59
N LYS A 148 -37.34 -2.67 -4.18
CA LYS A 148 -37.78 -1.63 -3.26
C LYS A 148 -37.13 -1.80 -1.89
N THR A 149 -37.06 -3.01 -1.35
CA THR A 149 -36.40 -3.30 -0.08
C THR A 149 -34.89 -3.02 -0.16
N TYR A 150 -34.24 -3.42 -1.26
CA TYR A 150 -32.82 -3.11 -1.49
C TYR A 150 -32.57 -1.59 -1.44
N PHE A 151 -33.31 -0.80 -2.22
CA PHE A 151 -33.12 0.66 -2.21
C PHE A 151 -33.54 1.31 -0.89
N PHE A 152 -34.48 0.74 -0.17
CA PHE A 152 -34.82 1.19 1.19
C PHE A 152 -33.61 1.00 2.13
N ILE A 153 -33.06 -0.21 2.19
CA ILE A 153 -31.91 -0.52 3.06
C ILE A 153 -30.70 0.34 2.70
N ILE A 154 -30.36 0.44 1.39
CA ILE A 154 -29.25 1.27 0.94
C ILE A 154 -29.46 2.74 1.27
N THR A 155 -30.67 3.26 1.10
CA THR A 155 -30.98 4.67 1.43
C THR A 155 -30.78 4.94 2.91
N VAL A 156 -31.31 4.07 3.78
CA VAL A 156 -31.14 4.21 5.24
C VAL A 156 -29.65 4.10 5.61
N ALA A 157 -28.94 3.12 5.06
CA ALA A 157 -27.50 2.92 5.34
C ALA A 157 -26.66 4.14 4.94
N ILE A 158 -26.88 4.69 3.73
CA ILE A 158 -26.15 5.88 3.26
C ILE A 158 -26.42 7.08 4.16
N VAL A 159 -27.69 7.38 4.43
CA VAL A 159 -28.05 8.55 5.26
C VAL A 159 -27.48 8.41 6.67
N LEU A 160 -27.54 7.20 7.24
CA LEU A 160 -26.99 6.90 8.57
C LEU A 160 -25.46 7.07 8.59
N LEU A 161 -24.73 6.51 7.60
CA LEU A 161 -23.27 6.64 7.53
C LEU A 161 -22.84 8.11 7.39
N TYR A 162 -23.58 8.92 6.64
CA TYR A 162 -23.29 10.35 6.55
C TYR A 162 -23.58 11.10 7.86
N ALA A 163 -24.63 10.72 8.59
CA ALA A 163 -24.92 11.33 9.89
C ALA A 163 -23.84 10.99 10.93
N ILE A 164 -23.41 9.71 10.99
CA ILE A 164 -22.33 9.28 11.88
C ILE A 164 -21.00 9.96 11.48
N ASP A 165 -20.73 10.14 10.18
CA ASP A 165 -19.52 10.75 9.68
C ASP A 165 -19.32 12.21 10.13
N PHE A 166 -20.40 12.99 10.22
CA PHE A 166 -20.32 14.37 10.73
C PHE A 166 -19.85 14.41 12.19
N GLU A 167 -20.47 13.61 13.05
CA GLU A 167 -20.10 13.54 14.48
C GLU A 167 -18.72 12.92 14.68
N HIS A 168 -18.38 11.91 13.86
CA HIS A 168 -17.04 11.29 13.89
C HIS A 168 -15.96 12.29 13.46
N PHE A 169 -16.23 13.13 12.46
CA PHE A 169 -15.26 14.14 12.01
C PHE A 169 -15.12 15.28 13.03
N ASP A 170 -16.23 15.71 13.64
CA ASP A 170 -16.19 16.74 14.70
C ASP A 170 -15.29 16.34 15.87
N TYR A 171 -15.33 15.05 16.21
CA TYR A 171 -14.57 14.51 17.35
C TYR A 171 -13.13 14.13 17.00
N LEU A 172 -12.89 13.45 15.86
CA LEU A 172 -11.60 12.85 15.51
C LEU A 172 -10.87 13.56 14.36
N HIS A 173 -11.49 14.55 13.71
CA HIS A 173 -10.99 15.24 12.51
C HIS A 173 -10.65 14.31 11.36
N GLN A 174 -11.25 13.13 11.32
CA GLN A 174 -11.08 12.09 10.29
C GLN A 174 -12.43 11.66 9.75
N ARG A 175 -12.47 11.31 8.44
CA ARG A 175 -13.68 10.72 7.84
C ARG A 175 -14.00 9.39 8.50
N LEU A 176 -15.27 9.04 8.51
CA LEU A 176 -15.79 7.81 9.08
C LEU A 176 -14.97 6.59 8.62
N ASN A 177 -14.48 5.83 9.56
CA ASN A 177 -13.69 4.62 9.31
C ASN A 177 -14.23 3.44 10.15
N ALA A 178 -13.73 2.23 9.89
CA ALA A 178 -14.24 1.01 10.52
C ALA A 178 -13.95 0.92 12.03
N SER A 179 -13.13 1.80 12.60
CA SER A 179 -12.88 1.84 14.04
C SER A 179 -14.14 2.15 14.85
N VAL A 180 -15.12 2.82 14.22
CA VAL A 180 -16.44 3.05 14.83
C VAL A 180 -17.13 1.75 15.27
N LEU A 181 -16.82 0.62 14.62
CA LEU A 181 -17.35 -0.68 15.01
C LEU A 181 -16.76 -1.21 16.33
N ASN A 182 -15.61 -0.70 16.77
CA ASN A 182 -15.02 -1.09 18.06
C ASN A 182 -15.89 -0.63 19.24
N TYR A 183 -16.64 0.45 19.07
CA TYR A 183 -17.62 0.89 20.07
C TYR A 183 -18.77 -0.11 20.28
N THR A 184 -18.96 -1.08 19.36
CA THR A 184 -19.96 -2.13 19.53
C THR A 184 -19.52 -3.23 20.50
N GLU A 185 -18.22 -3.31 20.82
CA GLU A 185 -17.69 -4.28 21.78
C GLU A 185 -18.10 -3.93 23.23
N ASP A 186 -18.15 -2.63 23.55
CA ASP A 186 -18.69 -2.09 24.81
C ASP A 186 -19.99 -1.29 24.57
N ALA A 187 -20.91 -1.88 23.81
CA ALA A 187 -22.08 -1.19 23.26
C ALA A 187 -22.90 -0.41 24.31
N ARG A 188 -23.03 -0.93 25.54
CA ARG A 188 -23.80 -0.27 26.60
C ARG A 188 -23.14 1.03 27.08
N ILE A 189 -21.83 1.00 27.28
CA ILE A 189 -21.04 2.17 27.73
C ILE A 189 -21.01 3.20 26.60
N SER A 190 -20.70 2.77 25.39
CA SER A 190 -20.63 3.61 24.20
C SER A 190 -21.98 4.26 23.89
N MET A 191 -23.09 3.53 23.99
CA MET A 191 -24.43 4.06 23.77
C MET A 191 -24.79 5.15 24.81
N ASN A 192 -24.46 4.93 26.08
CA ASN A 192 -24.68 5.93 27.12
C ASN A 192 -23.84 7.20 26.88
N MET A 193 -22.56 7.04 26.48
CA MET A 193 -21.68 8.17 26.14
C MET A 193 -22.26 8.97 24.97
N VAL A 194 -22.63 8.30 23.88
CA VAL A 194 -23.21 8.93 22.70
C VAL A 194 -24.51 9.68 23.05
N TRP A 195 -25.38 9.05 23.88
CA TRP A 195 -26.64 9.67 24.31
C TRP A 195 -26.44 10.92 25.18
N GLN A 196 -25.39 10.94 25.99
CA GLN A 196 -25.05 12.08 26.87
C GLN A 196 -24.33 13.21 26.13
N THR A 197 -23.56 12.86 25.08
CA THR A 197 -22.69 13.82 24.38
C THR A 197 -23.41 14.48 23.18
N TYR A 198 -24.25 13.75 22.47
CA TYR A 198 -24.83 14.17 21.21
C TYR A 198 -26.37 14.32 21.30
N PRO A 199 -26.99 15.19 20.48
CA PRO A 199 -28.46 15.33 20.41
C PRO A 199 -29.10 14.17 19.61
N VAL A 200 -28.92 12.93 20.10
CA VAL A 200 -29.27 11.68 19.41
C VAL A 200 -30.71 11.67 18.88
N ALA A 201 -31.66 12.17 19.68
CA ALA A 201 -33.08 12.22 19.26
C ALA A 201 -33.26 13.08 17.99
N THR A 202 -32.63 14.26 17.95
CA THR A 202 -32.67 15.15 16.78
C THR A 202 -32.03 14.52 15.57
N LEU A 203 -30.84 13.88 15.73
CA LEU A 203 -30.13 13.19 14.67
C LEU A 203 -30.94 12.03 14.09
N ILE A 204 -31.59 11.22 14.93
CA ILE A 204 -32.48 10.13 14.48
C ILE A 204 -33.65 10.68 13.66
N ILE A 205 -34.30 11.75 14.12
CA ILE A 205 -35.41 12.38 13.39
C ILE A 205 -34.93 12.89 12.02
N LEU A 206 -33.78 13.56 11.94
CA LEU A 206 -33.22 14.05 10.70
C LEU A 206 -32.87 12.89 9.74
N VAL A 207 -32.26 11.80 10.24
CA VAL A 207 -31.97 10.59 9.45
C VAL A 207 -33.27 10.00 8.88
N ILE A 208 -34.32 9.87 9.69
CA ILE A 208 -35.63 9.34 9.25
C ILE A 208 -36.21 10.23 8.16
N ILE A 209 -36.26 11.56 8.34
CA ILE A 209 -36.81 12.50 7.37
C ILE A 209 -36.00 12.45 6.06
N CYS A 210 -34.68 12.54 6.10
CA CYS A 210 -33.84 12.51 4.92
C CYS A 210 -33.98 11.18 4.16
N ALA A 211 -33.96 10.06 4.88
CA ALA A 211 -34.11 8.73 4.28
C ALA A 211 -35.50 8.56 3.65
N ALA A 212 -36.54 9.02 4.33
CA ALA A 212 -37.92 8.97 3.82
C ALA A 212 -38.11 9.82 2.55
N LEU A 213 -37.56 11.05 2.52
CA LEU A 213 -37.65 11.93 1.34
C LEU A 213 -36.88 11.33 0.16
N LEU A 214 -35.65 10.86 0.35
CA LEU A 214 -34.85 10.27 -0.70
C LEU A 214 -35.45 8.98 -1.24
N TYR A 215 -35.94 8.11 -0.35
CA TYR A 215 -36.63 6.88 -0.74
C TYR A 215 -37.96 7.15 -1.45
N ALA A 216 -38.75 8.10 -0.96
CA ALA A 216 -40.00 8.51 -1.61
C ALA A 216 -39.76 9.00 -3.04
N LEU A 217 -38.70 9.76 -3.28
CA LEU A 217 -38.32 10.21 -4.62
C LEU A 217 -37.98 9.01 -5.54
N ILE A 218 -37.19 8.05 -5.08
CA ILE A 218 -36.84 6.82 -5.81
C ILE A 218 -38.09 6.04 -6.16
N ILE A 219 -39.04 5.89 -5.23
CA ILE A 219 -40.27 5.15 -5.46
C ILE A 219 -41.24 5.93 -6.36
N ARG A 220 -41.26 7.28 -6.26
CA ARG A 220 -42.06 8.12 -7.18
C ARG A 220 -41.60 7.90 -8.63
N TRP A 221 -40.31 7.87 -8.89
CA TRP A 221 -39.78 7.59 -10.22
C TRP A 221 -40.07 6.16 -10.67
N PHE A 222 -39.96 5.18 -9.74
CA PHE A 222 -40.36 3.81 -10.06
C PHE A 222 -41.81 3.74 -10.54
N LYS A 223 -42.74 4.33 -9.79
CA LYS A 223 -44.21 4.38 -10.15
C LYS A 223 -44.40 5.05 -11.51
N LYS A 224 -43.72 6.17 -11.78
CA LYS A 224 -43.77 6.87 -13.07
C LYS A 224 -43.26 5.99 -14.23
N MET A 225 -42.19 5.24 -14.03
CA MET A 225 -41.64 4.33 -15.05
C MET A 225 -42.51 3.09 -15.23
N GLN A 226 -43.20 2.64 -14.20
CA GLN A 226 -44.14 1.51 -14.28
C GLN A 226 -45.31 1.81 -15.22
N LEU A 227 -45.79 3.04 -15.24
CA LEU A 227 -46.90 3.51 -16.10
C LEU A 227 -46.42 3.82 -17.53
N SER A 228 -45.11 3.93 -17.78
CA SER A 228 -44.56 4.24 -19.10
C SER A 228 -44.42 2.97 -19.97
N THR A 229 -44.65 3.10 -21.28
CA THR A 229 -44.40 2.03 -22.22
C THR A 229 -43.09 2.28 -23.01
N TYR A 230 -42.26 1.25 -23.13
CA TYR A 230 -41.08 1.29 -23.99
C TYR A 230 -41.45 0.85 -25.42
N ARG A 231 -41.24 1.73 -26.40
CA ARG A 231 -41.59 1.47 -27.82
C ARG A 231 -40.34 1.17 -28.69
N GLY A 232 -39.15 0.94 -28.12
CA GLY A 232 -37.95 0.64 -28.89
C GLY A 232 -37.86 -0.82 -29.33
N LYS A 233 -37.06 -1.06 -30.39
CA LYS A 233 -36.75 -2.42 -30.88
C LYS A 233 -35.94 -3.21 -29.84
N GLY A 234 -36.10 -4.55 -29.84
CA GLY A 234 -35.41 -5.42 -28.89
C GLY A 234 -33.88 -5.25 -28.87
N PHE A 235 -33.26 -5.15 -30.04
CA PHE A 235 -31.82 -4.91 -30.19
C PHE A 235 -31.36 -3.58 -29.55
N SER A 236 -32.09 -2.48 -29.79
CA SER A 236 -31.79 -1.18 -29.15
C SER A 236 -31.86 -1.23 -27.64
N LYS A 237 -32.77 -2.02 -27.06
CA LYS A 237 -32.87 -2.21 -25.62
C LYS A 237 -31.62 -2.89 -25.05
N VAL A 238 -31.10 -3.92 -25.70
CA VAL A 238 -29.89 -4.66 -25.31
C VAL A 238 -28.65 -3.74 -25.43
N LEU A 239 -28.50 -3.08 -26.58
CA LEU A 239 -27.37 -2.20 -26.83
C LEU A 239 -27.30 -1.06 -25.80
N ILE A 240 -28.42 -0.37 -25.53
CA ILE A 240 -28.50 0.68 -24.52
C ILE A 240 -28.19 0.12 -23.12
N GLY A 241 -28.64 -1.10 -22.82
CA GLY A 241 -28.31 -1.78 -21.57
C GLY A 241 -26.81 -2.04 -21.40
N ILE A 242 -26.16 -2.52 -22.45
CA ILE A 242 -24.69 -2.76 -22.47
C ILE A 242 -23.94 -1.44 -22.27
N ILE A 243 -24.31 -0.41 -23.05
CA ILE A 243 -23.65 0.92 -22.91
C ILE A 243 -23.83 1.45 -21.50
N PHE A 244 -25.02 1.32 -20.91
CA PHE A 244 -25.25 1.78 -19.54
C PHE A 244 -24.43 1.00 -18.51
N ALA A 245 -24.31 -0.34 -18.67
CA ALA A 245 -23.44 -1.16 -17.83
C ALA A 245 -21.98 -0.74 -17.92
N LEU A 246 -21.48 -0.45 -19.13
CA LEU A 246 -20.11 0.04 -19.35
C LEU A 246 -19.90 1.41 -18.68
N VAL A 247 -20.84 2.33 -18.80
CA VAL A 247 -20.78 3.63 -18.13
C VAL A 247 -20.74 3.47 -16.62
N LEU A 248 -21.53 2.56 -16.04
CA LEU A 248 -21.47 2.25 -14.62
C LEU A 248 -20.13 1.63 -14.22
N GLY A 249 -19.57 0.74 -15.07
CA GLY A 249 -18.25 0.15 -14.86
C GLY A 249 -17.14 1.22 -14.84
N ILE A 250 -17.13 2.14 -15.78
CA ILE A 250 -16.22 3.29 -15.81
C ILE A 250 -16.41 4.17 -14.58
N GLY A 251 -17.65 4.41 -14.16
CA GLY A 251 -17.94 5.16 -12.94
C GLY A 251 -17.41 4.47 -11.67
N ILE A 252 -17.45 3.14 -11.60
CA ILE A 252 -16.85 2.36 -10.49
C ILE A 252 -15.32 2.45 -10.52
N PHE A 253 -14.71 2.47 -11.70
CA PHE A 253 -13.28 2.67 -11.84
C PHE A 253 -12.86 4.08 -11.38
N GLY A 254 -13.71 5.08 -11.60
CA GLY A 254 -13.64 6.44 -11.05
C GLY A 254 -12.72 7.39 -11.79
N ARG A 255 -11.90 6.89 -12.73
CA ARG A 255 -11.03 7.68 -13.65
C ARG A 255 -10.62 6.86 -14.87
N LEU A 256 -10.07 7.50 -15.89
CA LEU A 256 -9.67 6.84 -17.14
C LEU A 256 -8.15 6.58 -17.21
N ASN A 257 -7.54 6.24 -16.10
CA ASN A 257 -6.10 5.93 -16.01
C ASN A 257 -5.88 4.42 -15.83
N GLN A 258 -4.61 4.00 -15.79
CA GLN A 258 -4.21 2.58 -15.60
C GLN A 258 -4.76 1.98 -14.29
N TYR A 259 -4.82 2.77 -13.22
CA TYR A 259 -5.29 2.31 -11.90
C TYR A 259 -6.62 2.96 -11.51
N PRO A 260 -7.48 2.23 -10.78
CA PRO A 260 -8.73 2.79 -10.28
C PRO A 260 -8.48 3.93 -9.27
N LEU A 261 -9.45 4.81 -9.15
CA LEU A 261 -9.46 5.85 -8.12
C LEU A 261 -9.30 5.22 -6.72
N ARG A 262 -8.36 5.72 -5.94
CA ARG A 262 -8.05 5.24 -4.58
C ARG A 262 -8.31 6.33 -3.54
N TRP A 263 -8.59 5.96 -2.30
CA TRP A 263 -8.77 6.92 -1.20
C TRP A 263 -7.56 7.86 -1.06
N SER A 264 -6.34 7.38 -1.33
CA SER A 264 -5.11 8.17 -1.28
C SER A 264 -5.01 9.29 -2.33
N ASP A 265 -5.80 9.23 -3.40
CA ASP A 265 -5.84 10.33 -4.37
C ASP A 265 -6.36 11.63 -3.72
N ALA A 266 -7.09 11.53 -2.60
CA ALA A 266 -7.51 12.67 -1.80
C ALA A 266 -6.34 13.45 -1.19
N PHE A 267 -5.26 12.76 -0.83
CA PHE A 267 -4.09 13.39 -0.20
C PHE A 267 -3.15 14.11 -1.17
N SER A 268 -3.44 14.07 -2.47
CA SER A 268 -2.70 14.86 -3.47
C SER A 268 -2.82 16.36 -3.29
N PHE A 269 -3.72 16.85 -2.43
CA PHE A 269 -3.87 18.28 -2.14
C PHE A 269 -2.85 18.80 -1.13
N HIS A 270 -2.07 17.97 -0.45
CA HIS A 270 -1.17 18.36 0.66
C HIS A 270 -1.88 19.25 1.72
N ASP A 271 -3.16 18.99 1.94
CA ASP A 271 -4.05 19.76 2.78
C ASP A 271 -5.10 18.81 3.36
N ASP A 272 -5.07 18.59 4.67
CA ASP A 272 -5.90 17.59 5.33
C ASP A 272 -7.39 17.91 5.24
N PHE A 273 -7.77 19.20 5.31
CA PHE A 273 -9.16 19.57 5.16
C PHE A 273 -9.67 19.27 3.74
N LYS A 274 -8.89 19.63 2.68
CA LYS A 274 -9.27 19.36 1.30
C LYS A 274 -9.28 17.85 1.00
N ALA A 275 -8.36 17.09 1.58
CA ALA A 275 -8.34 15.64 1.48
C ALA A 275 -9.63 15.06 2.08
N ASN A 276 -9.97 15.41 3.32
CA ASN A 276 -11.20 14.99 3.99
C ASN A 276 -12.46 15.47 3.26
N LEU A 277 -12.47 16.71 2.75
CA LEU A 277 -13.58 17.24 1.95
C LEU A 277 -13.83 16.39 0.69
N SER A 278 -12.78 15.90 0.04
CA SER A 278 -12.91 15.08 -1.18
C SER A 278 -13.35 13.65 -0.90
N LEU A 279 -12.98 13.06 0.22
CA LEU A 279 -13.34 11.66 0.56
C LEU A 279 -14.86 11.48 0.71
N ASN A 280 -15.31 10.26 0.34
CA ASN A 280 -16.68 9.82 0.57
C ASN A 280 -16.73 8.91 1.81
N PRO A 281 -17.59 9.19 2.82
CA PRO A 281 -17.63 8.43 4.07
C PRO A 281 -17.99 6.95 3.88
N VAL A 282 -18.83 6.61 2.92
CA VAL A 282 -19.17 5.21 2.61
C VAL A 282 -17.94 4.47 2.09
N GLN A 283 -17.19 5.09 1.17
CA GLN A 283 -15.94 4.51 0.66
C GLN A 283 -14.89 4.39 1.76
N SER A 284 -14.71 5.43 2.57
CA SER A 284 -13.77 5.46 3.68
C SER A 284 -14.05 4.33 4.67
N PHE A 285 -15.31 4.18 5.10
CA PHE A 285 -15.76 3.09 5.96
C PHE A 285 -15.49 1.70 5.33
N LEU A 286 -15.92 1.47 4.09
CA LEU A 286 -15.73 0.19 3.42
C LEU A 286 -14.24 -0.15 3.18
N SER A 287 -13.43 0.85 2.84
CA SER A 287 -11.99 0.66 2.62
C SER A 287 -11.26 0.26 3.89
N THR A 288 -11.70 0.75 5.04
CA THR A 288 -11.06 0.46 6.33
C THR A 288 -11.55 -0.84 6.97
N LEU A 289 -12.68 -1.41 6.52
CA LEU A 289 -13.18 -2.69 7.05
C LEU A 289 -12.17 -3.84 6.94
N GLN A 290 -11.40 -3.89 5.87
CA GLN A 290 -10.38 -4.92 5.66
C GLN A 290 -9.19 -4.81 6.63
N PHE A 291 -9.00 -3.63 7.24
CA PHE A 291 -7.95 -3.33 8.21
C PHE A 291 -8.46 -3.30 9.66
N ARG A 292 -9.71 -3.68 9.91
CA ARG A 292 -10.30 -3.65 11.26
C ARG A 292 -9.49 -4.44 12.30
N HIS A 293 -8.73 -5.44 11.87
CA HIS A 293 -7.89 -6.28 12.73
C HIS A 293 -6.43 -5.82 12.80
N SER A 294 -6.09 -4.69 12.15
CA SER A 294 -4.80 -4.03 12.32
C SER A 294 -4.78 -3.37 13.70
N THR A 295 -4.41 -4.16 14.71
CA THR A 295 -4.40 -3.74 16.10
C THR A 295 -3.10 -4.15 16.76
N TYR A 296 -2.78 -3.52 17.87
CA TYR A 296 -1.66 -3.87 18.72
C TYR A 296 -2.14 -4.21 20.14
N ASP A 297 -1.36 -4.97 20.86
CA ASP A 297 -1.60 -5.25 22.29
C ASP A 297 -0.80 -4.28 23.14
N LEU A 298 -1.46 -3.24 23.66
CA LEU A 298 -0.80 -2.22 24.47
C LEU A 298 -0.12 -2.78 25.74
N LYS A 299 -0.67 -3.89 26.30
CA LYS A 299 -0.05 -4.53 27.48
C LYS A 299 1.29 -5.14 27.11
N LYS A 300 1.37 -5.83 25.98
CA LYS A 300 2.62 -6.40 25.48
C LYS A 300 3.60 -5.30 25.06
N VAL A 301 3.14 -4.27 24.36
CA VAL A 301 4.00 -3.13 23.99
C VAL A 301 4.65 -2.52 25.25
N LYS A 302 3.86 -2.25 26.30
CA LYS A 302 4.38 -1.74 27.58
C LYS A 302 5.33 -2.71 28.27
N ALA A 303 5.07 -4.00 28.20
CA ALA A 303 5.94 -5.03 28.77
C ALA A 303 7.31 -5.10 28.07
N TYR A 304 7.33 -4.97 26.72
CA TYR A 304 8.56 -4.99 25.92
C TYR A 304 9.25 -3.63 25.79
N TYR A 305 8.60 -2.55 26.17
CA TYR A 305 9.15 -1.19 26.03
C TYR A 305 10.52 -1.00 26.70
N PRO A 306 10.80 -1.48 27.93
CA PRO A 306 12.12 -1.35 28.53
C PRO A 306 13.23 -1.98 27.69
N MET A 307 12.99 -3.17 27.14
CA MET A 307 13.91 -3.86 26.24
C MET A 307 14.12 -3.06 24.94
N MET A 308 13.04 -2.65 24.28
CA MET A 308 13.12 -1.93 23.01
C MET A 308 13.72 -0.54 23.16
N SER A 309 13.41 0.20 24.23
CA SER A 309 14.00 1.51 24.47
C SER A 309 15.51 1.43 24.74
N GLN A 310 15.96 0.40 25.45
CA GLN A 310 17.38 0.11 25.62
C GLN A 310 18.04 -0.32 24.31
N TYR A 311 17.41 -1.23 23.57
CA TYR A 311 17.93 -1.72 22.28
C TYR A 311 18.09 -0.60 21.25
N LEU A 312 17.15 0.34 21.22
CA LEU A 312 17.20 1.50 20.32
C LEU A 312 18.06 2.65 20.84
N GLY A 313 18.44 2.64 22.10
CA GLY A 313 19.18 3.72 22.75
C GLY A 313 18.36 5.01 22.86
N VAL A 314 17.12 4.91 23.36
CA VAL A 314 16.20 6.04 23.52
C VAL A 314 16.78 7.07 24.49
N ASP A 315 16.74 8.36 24.15
CA ASP A 315 17.39 9.42 24.95
C ASP A 315 16.73 9.62 26.33
N LYS A 316 15.40 9.58 26.39
CA LYS A 316 14.61 9.76 27.62
C LYS A 316 13.48 8.73 27.64
N PRO A 317 13.76 7.48 28.04
CA PRO A 317 12.74 6.44 28.09
C PRO A 317 11.58 6.82 29.02
N ASP A 318 10.35 6.69 28.52
CA ASP A 318 9.11 6.92 29.27
C ASP A 318 8.11 5.80 28.92
N SER A 319 7.93 4.85 29.83
CA SER A 319 7.06 3.70 29.65
C SER A 319 5.56 4.04 29.70
N ILE A 320 5.19 5.21 30.18
CA ILE A 320 3.80 5.68 30.20
C ILE A 320 3.43 6.21 28.82
N LYS A 321 4.28 7.13 28.28
CA LYS A 321 4.10 7.75 26.96
C LYS A 321 4.64 6.91 25.82
N LEU A 322 5.36 5.82 26.09
CA LEU A 322 6.04 4.99 25.09
C LEU A 322 6.95 5.81 24.17
N ASN A 323 7.80 6.65 24.78
CA ASN A 323 8.68 7.54 24.03
C ASN A 323 9.83 6.77 23.38
N TYR A 324 9.95 6.82 22.05
CA TYR A 324 11.05 6.22 21.30
C TYR A 324 12.02 7.24 20.69
N LYS A 325 11.97 8.50 21.08
CA LYS A 325 12.77 9.59 20.50
C LYS A 325 14.26 9.44 20.76
N ARG A 326 15.04 9.63 19.70
CA ARG A 326 16.50 9.78 19.72
C ARG A 326 16.85 10.99 18.86
N VAL A 327 17.52 11.97 19.43
CA VAL A 327 17.90 13.18 18.72
C VAL A 327 19.36 13.07 18.28
N PHE A 328 19.61 13.30 17.02
CA PHE A 328 20.95 13.45 16.47
C PHE A 328 21.23 14.93 16.21
N ASN A 329 22.30 15.44 16.82
CA ASN A 329 22.79 16.79 16.63
C ASN A 329 24.18 16.72 15.98
N PRO A 330 24.34 17.15 14.71
CA PRO A 330 25.64 17.16 14.05
C PRO A 330 26.55 18.24 14.65
N ALA A 331 27.87 18.08 14.50
CA ALA A 331 28.81 19.15 14.77
C ALA A 331 28.58 20.32 13.80
N MET A 332 28.54 21.55 14.34
CA MET A 332 28.28 22.76 13.56
C MET A 332 29.41 23.06 12.56
N GLY A 333 29.08 23.63 11.40
CA GLY A 333 30.02 24.28 10.48
C GLY A 333 30.55 23.46 9.30
N ALA A 334 29.91 22.33 8.99
CA ALA A 334 30.28 21.54 7.81
C ALA A 334 29.31 21.74 6.63
N ALA A 335 29.82 21.55 5.40
CA ALA A 335 28.99 21.51 4.20
C ALA A 335 27.88 20.47 4.34
N THR A 336 26.70 20.80 3.86
CA THR A 336 25.52 19.93 3.83
C THR A 336 25.46 19.23 2.48
N PRO A 337 25.87 17.94 2.36
CA PRO A 337 25.84 17.24 1.10
C PRO A 337 24.41 16.91 0.66
N ASN A 338 24.20 16.80 -0.64
CA ASN A 338 22.99 16.21 -1.20
C ASN A 338 22.91 14.73 -0.86
N VAL A 339 21.71 14.21 -0.88
CA VAL A 339 21.45 12.78 -0.67
C VAL A 339 20.62 12.22 -1.83
N VAL A 340 21.05 11.12 -2.41
CA VAL A 340 20.29 10.36 -3.41
C VAL A 340 20.13 8.92 -2.92
N ILE A 341 18.90 8.51 -2.62
CA ILE A 341 18.57 7.15 -2.20
C ILE A 341 17.99 6.41 -3.40
N VAL A 342 18.63 5.32 -3.81
CA VAL A 342 18.15 4.42 -4.87
C VAL A 342 17.57 3.17 -4.22
N ILE A 343 16.26 3.00 -4.35
CA ILE A 343 15.54 1.80 -3.96
C ILE A 343 15.52 0.87 -5.17
N CYS A 344 16.31 -0.22 -5.09
CA CYS A 344 16.58 -1.11 -6.21
C CYS A 344 15.59 -2.29 -6.21
N GLU A 345 14.79 -2.40 -7.25
CA GLU A 345 13.76 -3.45 -7.41
C GLU A 345 14.36 -4.85 -7.36
N SER A 346 13.90 -5.66 -6.39
CA SER A 346 14.24 -7.09 -6.23
C SER A 346 15.74 -7.38 -6.27
N PHE A 347 16.59 -6.46 -5.78
CA PHE A 347 18.03 -6.51 -5.93
C PHE A 347 18.66 -7.44 -4.88
N SER A 348 18.61 -8.76 -5.17
CA SER A 348 19.07 -9.84 -4.29
C SER A 348 20.58 -9.86 -4.13
N ALA A 349 21.07 -9.93 -2.90
CA ALA A 349 22.48 -10.01 -2.60
C ALA A 349 23.18 -11.22 -3.27
N TYR A 350 22.65 -12.44 -3.09
CA TYR A 350 23.28 -13.66 -3.62
C TYR A 350 23.30 -13.76 -5.15
N LYS A 351 22.46 -12.98 -5.85
CA LYS A 351 22.49 -12.88 -7.32
C LYS A 351 23.57 -11.93 -7.83
N SER A 352 24.16 -11.15 -6.96
CA SER A 352 25.09 -10.07 -7.28
C SER A 352 26.54 -10.53 -7.30
N SER A 353 27.36 -9.88 -8.12
CA SER A 353 28.78 -10.20 -8.28
C SER A 353 29.60 -10.02 -6.99
N MET A 354 29.20 -9.07 -6.09
CA MET A 354 29.91 -8.82 -4.84
C MET A 354 29.78 -9.97 -3.83
N TRP A 355 28.86 -10.90 -4.01
CA TRP A 355 28.74 -12.16 -3.23
C TRP A 355 29.32 -13.37 -3.95
N GLY A 356 30.04 -13.15 -5.07
CA GLY A 356 30.70 -14.22 -5.78
C GLY A 356 29.83 -14.98 -6.77
N ASN A 357 28.68 -14.42 -7.20
CA ASN A 357 27.91 -15.01 -8.28
C ASN A 357 28.76 -15.05 -9.56
N PRO A 358 29.01 -16.25 -10.15
CA PRO A 358 29.96 -16.41 -11.25
C PRO A 358 29.41 -15.92 -12.60
N LEU A 359 28.13 -15.57 -12.68
CA LEU A 359 27.51 -15.13 -13.93
C LEU A 359 27.79 -13.66 -14.26
N ASN A 360 28.68 -13.00 -13.54
CA ASN A 360 29.08 -11.60 -13.74
C ASN A 360 27.89 -10.65 -13.89
N THR A 361 27.00 -10.73 -12.92
CA THR A 361 25.69 -10.08 -12.99
C THR A 361 25.73 -8.58 -12.77
N THR A 362 26.58 -8.09 -11.86
CA THR A 362 26.64 -6.69 -11.43
C THR A 362 28.08 -6.18 -11.29
N PRO A 363 28.86 -6.17 -12.39
CA PRO A 363 30.29 -5.79 -12.33
C PRO A 363 30.50 -4.33 -11.94
N TYR A 364 29.67 -3.39 -12.43
CA TYR A 364 29.81 -1.96 -12.11
C TYR A 364 29.51 -1.69 -10.64
N PHE A 365 28.40 -2.25 -10.13
CA PHE A 365 28.04 -2.11 -8.72
C PHE A 365 29.08 -2.73 -7.79
N ASN A 366 29.67 -3.86 -8.19
CA ASN A 366 30.78 -4.48 -7.45
C ASN A 366 32.00 -3.54 -7.31
N GLU A 367 32.33 -2.79 -8.37
CA GLU A 367 33.41 -1.78 -8.30
C GLU A 367 33.02 -0.59 -7.44
N MET A 368 31.76 -0.15 -7.48
CA MET A 368 31.25 0.88 -6.56
C MET A 368 31.34 0.45 -5.10
N CYS A 369 31.05 -0.82 -4.78
CA CYS A 369 31.17 -1.37 -3.43
C CYS A 369 32.61 -1.31 -2.90
N LYS A 370 33.61 -1.41 -3.76
CA LYS A 370 35.03 -1.27 -3.38
C LYS A 370 35.44 0.18 -3.10
N GLN A 371 34.69 1.14 -3.64
CA GLN A 371 34.96 2.57 -3.55
C GLN A 371 34.04 3.31 -2.54
N GLY A 372 33.08 2.64 -1.96
CA GLY A 372 32.12 3.18 -1.00
C GLY A 372 32.15 2.49 0.36
N VAL A 373 31.19 2.83 1.21
CA VAL A 373 30.93 2.15 2.48
C VAL A 373 29.86 1.09 2.24
N PHE A 374 30.26 -0.16 2.24
CA PHE A 374 29.44 -1.29 1.86
C PHE A 374 29.13 -2.20 3.04
N PHE A 375 27.85 -2.55 3.23
CA PHE A 375 27.38 -3.48 4.25
C PHE A 375 26.97 -4.80 3.61
N ASP A 376 27.68 -5.86 3.95
CA ASP A 376 27.49 -7.20 3.39
C ASP A 376 26.20 -7.89 3.84
N ARG A 377 25.73 -7.59 5.03
CA ARG A 377 24.67 -8.33 5.70
C ARG A 377 23.50 -7.41 6.04
N CYS A 378 22.97 -6.76 5.01
CA CYS A 378 21.74 -5.94 5.15
C CYS A 378 20.50 -6.78 4.84
N PHE A 379 19.51 -6.71 5.73
CA PHE A 379 18.24 -7.43 5.57
C PHE A 379 17.07 -6.45 5.53
N THR A 380 16.13 -6.69 4.61
CA THR A 380 14.85 -6.00 4.60
C THR A 380 13.95 -6.59 5.67
N PRO A 381 13.15 -5.78 6.37
CA PRO A 381 12.29 -6.27 7.45
C PRO A 381 11.13 -7.13 6.94
N ALA A 382 10.77 -6.98 5.65
CA ALA A 382 9.77 -7.79 4.98
C ALA A 382 10.07 -7.84 3.49
N TYR A 383 9.49 -8.79 2.75
CA TYR A 383 9.68 -8.83 1.32
C TYR A 383 8.47 -8.28 0.55
N GLY A 384 8.72 -7.81 -0.67
CA GLY A 384 7.77 -7.17 -1.56
C GLY A 384 7.91 -5.65 -1.58
N THR A 385 7.94 -5.09 -2.80
CA THR A 385 8.29 -3.70 -3.10
C THR A 385 7.56 -2.67 -2.24
N ALA A 386 6.23 -2.81 -2.08
CA ALA A 386 5.47 -1.87 -1.26
C ALA A 386 5.93 -1.84 0.22
N ARG A 387 6.40 -2.99 0.76
CA ARG A 387 6.90 -3.11 2.12
C ARG A 387 8.32 -2.57 2.25
N GLY A 388 9.16 -2.78 1.24
CA GLY A 388 10.50 -2.21 1.19
C GLY A 388 10.47 -0.68 1.09
N VAL A 389 9.62 -0.13 0.21
CA VAL A 389 9.43 1.33 0.12
C VAL A 389 8.88 1.90 1.43
N TRP A 390 7.88 1.24 2.03
CA TRP A 390 7.37 1.63 3.35
C TRP A 390 8.51 1.67 4.39
N ALA A 391 9.30 0.61 4.48
CA ALA A 391 10.38 0.49 5.45
C ALA A 391 11.44 1.57 5.28
N VAL A 392 11.83 1.90 4.05
CA VAL A 392 12.79 2.99 3.76
C VAL A 392 12.21 4.34 4.15
N ILE A 393 10.96 4.63 3.79
CA ILE A 393 10.37 5.96 4.02
C ILE A 393 10.06 6.20 5.49
N THR A 394 9.51 5.20 6.21
CA THR A 394 9.02 5.37 7.60
C THR A 394 10.03 4.89 8.65
N GLY A 395 10.99 4.03 8.29
CA GLY A 395 11.87 3.37 9.25
C GLY A 395 11.16 2.36 10.15
N ILE A 396 9.98 1.89 9.77
CA ILE A 396 9.14 0.93 10.50
C ILE A 396 8.89 -0.31 9.64
N PRO A 397 9.00 -1.54 10.17
CA PRO A 397 8.62 -2.74 9.44
C PRO A 397 7.15 -2.74 9.07
N ASP A 398 6.82 -3.02 7.80
CA ASP A 398 5.43 -3.30 7.42
C ASP A 398 5.06 -4.73 7.81
N VAL A 399 4.46 -4.87 8.98
CA VAL A 399 3.93 -6.14 9.51
C VAL A 399 2.42 -6.31 9.29
N GLU A 400 1.82 -5.44 8.46
CA GLU A 400 0.41 -5.55 8.06
C GLU A 400 0.20 -6.77 7.17
N TYR A 401 -0.96 -7.43 7.31
CA TYR A 401 -1.27 -8.58 6.50
C TYR A 401 -2.80 -8.82 6.46
N PRO A 402 -3.37 -9.34 5.38
CA PRO A 402 -2.73 -9.78 4.12
C PRO A 402 -2.34 -8.64 3.18
N ASN A 403 -2.78 -7.43 3.44
CA ASN A 403 -2.45 -6.24 2.66
C ASN A 403 -1.12 -5.62 3.13
N THR A 404 -0.77 -4.46 2.59
CA THR A 404 0.40 -3.67 2.99
C THR A 404 -0.03 -2.44 3.79
N ALA A 405 0.82 -1.96 4.70
CA ALA A 405 0.58 -0.78 5.50
C ALA A 405 0.30 0.47 4.64
N SER A 406 0.97 0.61 3.50
CA SER A 406 0.72 1.69 2.54
C SER A 406 -0.73 1.77 2.04
N ARG A 407 -1.49 0.69 2.12
CA ARG A 407 -2.91 0.63 1.76
C ARG A 407 -3.86 0.84 2.94
N ASN A 408 -3.34 0.83 4.17
CA ASN A 408 -4.13 1.01 5.37
C ASN A 408 -4.33 2.51 5.67
N PRO A 409 -5.57 3.04 5.60
CA PRO A 409 -5.80 4.44 5.90
C PRO A 409 -5.47 4.87 7.33
N ALA A 410 -5.51 3.92 8.28
CA ALA A 410 -5.15 4.20 9.67
C ALA A 410 -3.63 4.31 9.91
N ALA A 411 -2.82 3.77 8.99
CA ALA A 411 -1.36 3.80 9.04
C ALA A 411 -0.76 4.87 8.11
N VAL A 412 -1.56 5.82 7.60
CA VAL A 412 -1.09 6.78 6.60
C VAL A 412 -0.34 7.97 7.20
N ASP A 413 -0.58 8.31 8.47
CA ASP A 413 0.07 9.43 9.16
C ASP A 413 1.30 8.93 9.91
N GLU A 414 2.46 9.06 9.26
CA GLU A 414 3.74 8.61 9.79
C GLU A 414 4.75 9.75 9.84
N HIS A 415 5.47 9.85 10.94
CA HIS A 415 6.68 10.66 10.98
C HIS A 415 7.78 10.02 10.12
N THR A 416 8.49 10.82 9.35
CA THR A 416 9.67 10.40 8.57
C THR A 416 10.83 11.37 8.77
N ILE A 417 12.02 10.82 8.96
CA ILE A 417 13.27 11.60 9.07
C ILE A 417 13.53 12.47 7.81
N ILE A 418 12.94 12.11 6.67
CA ILE A 418 13.05 12.91 5.44
C ILE A 418 12.50 14.35 5.63
N ASN A 419 11.56 14.54 6.56
CA ASN A 419 11.05 15.87 6.88
C ASN A 419 12.06 16.75 7.61
N ASP A 420 13.04 16.15 8.28
CA ASP A 420 14.07 16.89 9.03
C ASP A 420 15.14 17.54 8.13
N TYR A 421 15.11 17.25 6.81
CA TYR A 421 15.93 17.94 5.81
C TYR A 421 15.41 19.37 5.56
N SER A 422 15.60 20.23 6.56
CA SER A 422 15.19 21.64 6.47
C SER A 422 16.06 22.39 5.48
N GLY A 423 15.44 23.14 4.56
CA GLY A 423 16.14 23.88 3.52
C GLY A 423 16.62 23.03 2.33
N TYR A 424 16.25 21.75 2.30
CA TYR A 424 16.50 20.88 1.15
C TYR A 424 15.26 20.78 0.27
N ASP A 425 15.48 20.75 -1.05
CA ASP A 425 14.45 20.33 -1.99
C ASP A 425 14.30 18.80 -1.95
N LYS A 426 13.07 18.30 -1.96
CA LYS A 426 12.75 16.89 -1.79
C LYS A 426 12.15 16.32 -3.06
N PHE A 427 12.70 15.20 -3.54
CA PHE A 427 12.29 14.57 -4.79
C PHE A 427 12.01 13.09 -4.64
N TYR A 428 11.00 12.62 -5.39
CA TYR A 428 10.75 11.20 -5.58
C TYR A 428 10.55 10.90 -7.07
N PHE A 429 11.35 9.97 -7.60
CA PHE A 429 11.31 9.57 -8.99
C PHE A 429 10.95 8.08 -9.11
N ILE A 430 9.98 7.75 -9.96
CA ILE A 430 9.59 6.37 -10.28
C ILE A 430 9.29 6.26 -11.77
N GLY A 431 9.75 5.19 -12.43
CA GLY A 431 9.47 4.96 -13.84
C GLY A 431 8.01 4.63 -14.15
N GLY A 432 7.29 4.06 -13.21
CA GLY A 432 5.89 3.68 -13.29
C GLY A 432 4.94 4.67 -12.64
N SER A 433 3.76 4.18 -12.20
CA SER A 433 2.74 5.00 -11.56
C SER A 433 2.82 4.92 -10.02
N LEU A 434 2.87 6.04 -9.35
CA LEU A 434 2.77 6.18 -7.89
C LEU A 434 1.43 5.66 -7.32
N SER A 435 0.42 5.49 -8.15
CA SER A 435 -0.84 4.89 -7.72
C SER A 435 -0.73 3.40 -7.44
N TRP A 436 0.34 2.73 -7.91
CA TRP A 436 0.60 1.34 -7.55
C TRP A 436 0.85 1.22 -6.04
N ALA A 437 0.32 0.18 -5.41
CA ALA A 437 0.42 -0.11 -3.98
C ALA A 437 0.07 1.06 -3.03
N ASN A 438 -0.53 2.14 -3.55
CA ASN A 438 -0.85 3.34 -2.79
C ASN A 438 0.38 4.15 -2.31
N ILE A 439 1.50 4.05 -3.03
CA ILE A 439 2.74 4.77 -2.69
C ILE A 439 2.52 6.28 -2.70
N ARG A 440 1.71 6.82 -3.63
CA ARG A 440 1.34 8.24 -3.63
C ARG A 440 0.81 8.69 -2.27
N GLY A 441 -0.14 7.94 -1.66
CA GLY A 441 -0.71 8.28 -0.37
C GLY A 441 0.32 8.29 0.75
N LEU A 442 1.21 7.29 0.79
CA LEU A 442 2.33 7.25 1.73
C LEU A 442 3.22 8.49 1.62
N LEU A 443 3.61 8.86 0.40
CA LEU A 443 4.55 9.94 0.17
C LEU A 443 3.92 11.32 0.41
N THR A 444 2.75 11.58 -0.18
CA THR A 444 2.12 12.92 -0.12
C THR A 444 1.63 13.28 1.27
N ASN A 445 1.19 12.28 2.05
CA ASN A 445 0.75 12.53 3.41
C ASN A 445 1.91 12.78 4.38
N ASN A 446 3.06 12.13 4.14
CA ASN A 446 4.13 12.09 5.13
C ASN A 446 5.31 12.99 4.83
N ILE A 447 5.57 13.38 3.58
CA ILE A 447 6.73 14.19 3.21
C ILE A 447 6.26 15.57 2.71
N ALA A 448 6.53 16.58 3.52
CA ALA A 448 6.20 17.96 3.19
C ALA A 448 7.11 18.50 2.07
N GLY A 449 6.52 19.21 1.09
CA GLY A 449 7.26 19.84 -0.01
C GLY A 449 7.89 18.85 -1.00
N LEU A 450 7.37 17.62 -1.11
CA LEU A 450 7.90 16.61 -2.02
C LEU A 450 7.49 16.85 -3.47
N HIS A 451 8.46 16.93 -4.36
CA HIS A 451 8.28 16.92 -5.81
C HIS A 451 8.32 15.48 -6.32
N MET A 452 7.23 15.00 -6.93
CA MET A 452 7.10 13.64 -7.42
C MET A 452 7.09 13.62 -8.93
N TYR A 453 7.83 12.66 -9.52
CA TYR A 453 7.88 12.40 -10.94
C TYR A 453 7.52 10.94 -11.20
N GLU A 454 6.53 10.71 -12.04
CA GLU A 454 6.06 9.38 -12.45
C GLU A 454 5.98 9.26 -13.98
N GLN A 455 5.59 8.09 -14.49
CA GLN A 455 5.63 7.76 -15.93
C GLN A 455 5.08 8.86 -16.86
N ASP A 456 4.03 9.58 -16.44
CA ASP A 456 3.36 10.58 -17.28
C ASP A 456 4.12 11.93 -17.32
N ASP A 457 5.08 12.14 -16.44
CA ASP A 457 5.90 13.35 -16.37
C ASP A 457 7.14 13.27 -17.29
N TYR A 458 7.48 12.08 -17.76
CA TYR A 458 8.66 11.85 -18.58
C TYR A 458 8.35 11.89 -20.08
N LYS A 459 9.25 12.49 -20.85
CA LYS A 459 9.21 12.43 -22.32
C LYS A 459 9.90 11.15 -22.83
N ALA A 460 9.44 9.99 -22.34
CA ALA A 460 9.97 8.69 -22.70
C ALA A 460 8.81 7.70 -22.89
N ASN A 461 9.00 6.74 -23.79
CA ASN A 461 8.02 5.68 -24.00
C ASN A 461 8.07 4.69 -22.84
N THR A 462 6.92 4.24 -22.39
CA THR A 462 6.80 3.11 -21.47
C THR A 462 7.25 1.83 -22.17
N ILE A 463 8.01 0.98 -21.49
CA ILE A 463 8.50 -0.28 -22.05
C ILE A 463 7.55 -1.44 -21.72
N ASP A 464 6.86 -1.37 -20.59
CA ASP A 464 5.88 -2.34 -20.15
C ASP A 464 4.93 -1.74 -19.08
N VAL A 465 4.26 -2.59 -18.30
CA VAL A 465 3.30 -2.19 -17.25
C VAL A 465 3.94 -1.43 -16.09
N TRP A 466 5.26 -1.46 -15.95
CA TRP A 466 6.03 -0.80 -14.89
C TRP A 466 6.54 0.58 -15.27
N GLY A 467 6.34 1.00 -16.52
CA GLY A 467 6.61 2.35 -16.98
C GLY A 467 7.79 2.48 -17.92
N ILE A 468 8.59 3.53 -17.73
CA ILE A 468 9.82 3.77 -18.50
C ILE A 468 10.98 2.97 -17.92
N SER A 469 12.04 2.72 -18.73
CA SER A 469 13.20 1.95 -18.26
C SER A 469 13.98 2.68 -17.15
N ASP A 470 14.64 1.90 -16.28
CA ASP A 470 15.48 2.42 -15.20
C ASP A 470 16.58 3.36 -15.71
N LYS A 471 17.19 3.04 -16.86
CA LYS A 471 18.13 3.94 -17.52
C LYS A 471 17.51 5.30 -17.83
N ARG A 472 16.31 5.32 -18.42
CA ARG A 472 15.58 6.56 -18.72
C ARG A 472 15.18 7.31 -17.47
N LEU A 473 14.75 6.60 -16.46
CA LEU A 473 14.42 7.13 -15.13
C LEU A 473 15.63 7.86 -14.52
N PHE A 474 16.79 7.21 -14.49
CA PHE A 474 18.02 7.79 -13.96
C PHE A 474 18.48 9.04 -14.74
N LEU A 475 18.42 9.00 -16.06
CA LEU A 475 18.77 10.17 -16.88
C LEU A 475 17.78 11.33 -16.70
N ALA A 476 16.48 11.02 -16.49
CA ALA A 476 15.47 12.04 -16.18
C ALA A 476 15.71 12.66 -14.80
N ALA A 477 15.98 11.84 -13.78
CA ALA A 477 16.34 12.30 -12.45
C ALA A 477 17.60 13.18 -12.48
N ASN A 478 18.68 12.75 -13.17
CA ASN A 478 19.91 13.55 -13.34
C ASN A 478 19.61 14.90 -13.98
N LYS A 479 18.71 14.93 -14.99
CA LYS A 479 18.32 16.18 -15.67
C LYS A 479 17.61 17.16 -14.74
N VAL A 480 16.84 16.69 -13.77
CA VAL A 480 16.22 17.54 -12.74
C VAL A 480 17.29 18.01 -11.75
N LEU A 481 17.99 17.06 -11.12
CA LEU A 481 18.92 17.31 -10.02
C LEU A 481 20.11 18.22 -10.39
N LYS A 482 20.60 18.18 -11.64
CA LYS A 482 21.68 19.06 -12.09
C LYS A 482 21.32 20.55 -12.14
N ASN A 483 20.03 20.88 -12.17
CA ASN A 483 19.54 22.24 -12.22
C ASN A 483 19.19 22.79 -10.83
N GLU A 484 19.29 21.96 -9.77
CA GLU A 484 18.98 22.39 -8.42
C GLU A 484 20.08 23.30 -7.86
N ASN A 485 19.65 24.38 -7.22
CA ASN A 485 20.52 25.38 -6.60
C ASN A 485 20.59 25.25 -5.08
N HIS A 486 19.65 24.52 -4.47
CA HIS A 486 19.63 24.21 -3.05
C HIS A 486 20.13 22.79 -2.82
N PRO A 487 20.57 22.44 -1.62
CA PRO A 487 20.77 21.04 -1.25
C PRO A 487 19.48 20.25 -1.46
N PHE A 488 19.60 18.99 -1.85
CA PHE A 488 18.44 18.15 -2.09
C PHE A 488 18.56 16.76 -1.48
N VAL A 489 17.41 16.18 -1.17
CA VAL A 489 17.24 14.76 -0.90
C VAL A 489 16.31 14.17 -1.97
N ALA A 490 16.80 13.18 -2.70
CA ALA A 490 16.08 12.53 -3.78
C ALA A 490 15.95 11.02 -3.51
N VAL A 491 14.79 10.46 -3.76
CA VAL A 491 14.55 9.02 -3.77
C VAL A 491 14.25 8.59 -5.21
N ILE A 492 14.95 7.58 -5.70
CA ILE A 492 14.75 7.01 -7.04
C ILE A 492 14.39 5.54 -6.88
N GLN A 493 13.20 5.15 -7.30
CA GLN A 493 12.72 3.76 -7.23
C GLN A 493 12.78 3.11 -8.61
N THR A 494 13.58 2.05 -8.76
CA THR A 494 13.73 1.28 -10.00
C THR A 494 12.63 0.22 -10.16
N ALA A 495 12.49 -0.36 -11.36
CA ALA A 495 11.45 -1.35 -11.66
C ALA A 495 11.82 -2.42 -12.70
N ASP A 496 12.87 -2.26 -13.51
CA ASP A 496 13.15 -3.15 -14.65
C ASP A 496 13.47 -4.60 -14.28
N ASN A 497 13.96 -4.82 -13.06
CA ASN A 497 14.20 -6.18 -12.55
C ASN A 497 12.93 -6.89 -12.09
N HIS A 498 11.80 -6.55 -12.67
CA HIS A 498 10.49 -7.16 -12.43
C HIS A 498 9.95 -7.83 -13.71
N ARG A 499 9.16 -8.89 -13.57
CA ARG A 499 8.46 -9.49 -14.72
C ARG A 499 7.59 -8.44 -15.43
N PRO A 500 7.60 -8.37 -16.77
CA PRO A 500 8.06 -9.36 -17.74
C PRO A 500 9.55 -9.36 -18.11
N TYR A 501 10.41 -8.60 -17.41
CA TYR A 501 11.87 -8.53 -17.64
C TYR A 501 12.23 -7.91 -19.00
N THR A 502 11.58 -6.79 -19.31
CA THR A 502 11.69 -6.13 -20.62
C THR A 502 12.99 -5.35 -20.75
N ILE A 503 13.82 -5.70 -21.74
CA ILE A 503 14.97 -4.87 -22.14
C ILE A 503 14.51 -3.92 -23.23
N PRO A 504 14.71 -2.59 -23.10
CA PRO A 504 14.28 -1.62 -24.11
C PRO A 504 14.92 -1.90 -25.49
N ASP A 505 14.13 -1.76 -26.56
CA ASP A 505 14.64 -1.97 -27.92
C ASP A 505 15.78 -1.02 -28.28
N GLU A 506 15.76 0.20 -27.77
CA GLU A 506 16.79 1.21 -27.98
C GLU A 506 18.17 0.82 -27.38
N ASP A 507 18.19 -0.05 -26.39
CA ASP A 507 19.39 -0.45 -25.68
C ASP A 507 19.96 -1.80 -26.15
N LYS A 508 19.24 -2.54 -26.99
CA LYS A 508 19.68 -3.85 -27.49
C LYS A 508 21.00 -3.83 -28.26
N ASN A 509 21.39 -2.67 -28.82
CA ASN A 509 22.65 -2.51 -29.52
C ASN A 509 23.84 -2.13 -28.61
N VAL A 510 23.57 -1.63 -27.40
CA VAL A 510 24.60 -1.17 -26.45
C VAL A 510 24.68 -2.06 -25.21
N PHE A 511 23.58 -2.71 -24.84
CA PHE A 511 23.52 -3.69 -23.75
C PHE A 511 23.61 -5.12 -24.30
N LYS A 512 24.69 -5.81 -24.00
CA LYS A 512 24.91 -7.18 -24.47
C LYS A 512 24.12 -8.17 -23.63
N LEU A 513 23.20 -8.90 -24.27
CA LEU A 513 22.48 -10.01 -23.65
C LEU A 513 23.42 -11.21 -23.46
N GLU A 514 23.36 -11.84 -22.28
CA GLU A 514 24.05 -13.09 -21.98
C GLU A 514 23.05 -14.26 -22.00
N LYS A 515 23.55 -15.45 -22.29
CA LYS A 515 22.75 -16.66 -22.39
C LYS A 515 23.46 -17.84 -21.74
N TYR A 516 22.81 -18.45 -20.76
CA TYR A 516 23.28 -19.62 -20.04
C TYR A 516 22.30 -20.78 -20.14
N PRO A 517 22.72 -22.04 -19.98
CA PRO A 517 21.86 -23.19 -19.83
C PRO A 517 20.97 -23.05 -18.56
N THR A 518 19.74 -23.60 -18.63
CA THR A 518 18.76 -23.51 -17.52
C THR A 518 19.32 -24.06 -16.21
N ASP A 519 20.05 -25.17 -16.23
CA ASP A 519 20.65 -25.76 -15.01
C ASP A 519 21.68 -24.82 -14.37
N THR A 520 22.45 -24.09 -15.18
CA THR A 520 23.40 -23.10 -14.70
C THR A 520 22.66 -21.90 -14.08
N LEU A 521 21.59 -21.42 -14.73
CA LEU A 521 20.77 -20.34 -14.23
C LEU A 521 20.17 -20.70 -12.87
N ASN A 522 19.51 -21.86 -12.78
CA ASN A 522 18.87 -22.33 -11.55
C ASN A 522 19.85 -22.48 -10.39
N LYS A 523 21.04 -23.01 -10.67
CA LYS A 523 22.12 -23.15 -9.67
C LYS A 523 22.54 -21.83 -9.04
N TYR A 524 22.44 -20.74 -9.78
CA TYR A 524 22.86 -19.40 -9.33
C TYR A 524 21.69 -18.42 -9.13
N GLY A 525 20.49 -18.99 -8.92
CA GLY A 525 19.30 -18.26 -8.45
C GLY A 525 18.45 -17.61 -9.53
N PHE A 526 18.68 -17.88 -10.82
CA PHE A 526 17.89 -17.33 -11.93
C PHE A 526 16.97 -18.39 -12.54
N GLN A 527 15.74 -18.03 -12.86
CA GLN A 527 14.75 -18.92 -13.49
C GLN A 527 14.82 -18.87 -15.02
N SER A 528 15.34 -17.78 -15.59
CA SER A 528 15.42 -17.57 -17.04
C SER A 528 16.57 -16.63 -17.42
N ASN A 529 16.95 -16.66 -18.70
CA ASN A 529 17.87 -15.67 -19.24
C ASN A 529 17.30 -14.25 -19.26
N ASP A 530 15.99 -14.11 -19.34
CA ASP A 530 15.34 -12.79 -19.30
C ASP A 530 15.51 -12.18 -17.90
N GLU A 531 15.30 -12.96 -16.84
CA GLU A 531 15.56 -12.52 -15.46
C GLU A 531 17.03 -12.16 -15.23
N LEU A 532 17.96 -12.99 -15.69
CA LEU A 532 19.39 -12.69 -15.62
C LEU A 532 19.72 -11.36 -16.32
N ASN A 533 19.21 -11.17 -17.52
CA ASN A 533 19.53 -9.97 -18.30
C ASN A 533 18.85 -8.72 -17.73
N ALA A 534 17.66 -8.81 -17.16
CA ALA A 534 17.02 -7.70 -16.43
C ALA A 534 17.84 -7.31 -15.20
N PHE A 535 18.33 -8.28 -14.44
CA PHE A 535 19.21 -8.02 -13.30
C PHE A 535 20.53 -7.36 -13.72
N ARG A 536 21.13 -7.79 -14.83
CA ARG A 536 22.31 -7.15 -15.42
C ARG A 536 22.01 -5.76 -15.99
N TYR A 537 20.81 -5.56 -16.52
CA TYR A 537 20.40 -4.25 -17.04
C TYR A 537 20.23 -3.21 -15.92
N THR A 538 19.86 -3.64 -14.73
CA THR A 538 19.88 -2.78 -13.53
C THR A 538 21.30 -2.25 -13.27
N ASP A 539 22.31 -3.10 -13.33
CA ASP A 539 23.72 -2.69 -13.17
C ASP A 539 24.19 -1.72 -14.26
N PHE A 540 23.82 -1.98 -15.53
CA PHE A 540 24.06 -1.08 -16.66
C PHE A 540 23.37 0.28 -16.48
N SER A 541 22.20 0.29 -15.86
CA SER A 541 21.45 1.52 -15.55
C SER A 541 22.14 2.31 -14.44
N PHE A 542 22.71 1.64 -13.42
CA PHE A 542 23.56 2.29 -12.40
C PHE A 542 24.80 2.93 -13.00
N GLU A 543 25.51 2.22 -13.90
CA GLU A 543 26.65 2.77 -14.64
C GLU A 543 26.25 4.04 -15.39
N THR A 544 25.17 3.96 -16.16
CA THR A 544 24.66 5.09 -16.92
C THR A 544 24.38 6.30 -16.03
N PHE A 545 23.75 6.08 -14.88
CA PHE A 545 23.41 7.14 -13.92
C PHE A 545 24.65 7.79 -13.31
N ILE A 546 25.53 6.98 -12.75
CA ILE A 546 26.72 7.47 -12.03
C ILE A 546 27.69 8.16 -13.02
N GLU A 547 27.88 7.61 -14.22
CA GLU A 547 28.72 8.25 -15.24
C GLU A 547 28.10 9.56 -15.79
N ALA A 548 26.77 9.69 -15.82
CA ALA A 548 26.10 10.94 -16.11
C ALA A 548 26.27 11.93 -14.97
N ALA A 549 26.05 11.51 -13.72
CA ALA A 549 26.17 12.34 -12.53
C ALA A 549 27.59 12.87 -12.31
N LYS A 550 28.63 12.09 -12.59
CA LYS A 550 30.05 12.51 -12.52
C LYS A 550 30.37 13.77 -13.35
N LYS A 551 29.58 14.04 -14.37
CA LYS A 551 29.74 15.22 -15.23
C LYS A 551 29.09 16.48 -14.68
N GLU A 552 28.30 16.35 -13.61
CA GLU A 552 27.50 17.42 -13.04
C GLU A 552 28.10 17.96 -11.75
N LYS A 553 27.83 19.24 -11.45
CA LYS A 553 28.41 19.94 -10.29
C LYS A 553 28.02 19.32 -8.95
N TYR A 554 26.83 18.73 -8.86
CA TYR A 554 26.33 18.17 -7.61
C TYR A 554 27.05 16.90 -7.16
N PHE A 555 27.67 16.15 -8.08
CA PHE A 555 28.25 14.83 -7.82
C PHE A 555 29.21 14.80 -6.63
N ASN A 556 30.17 15.73 -6.62
CA ASN A 556 31.23 15.78 -5.61
C ASN A 556 30.72 16.13 -4.20
N ASN A 557 29.52 16.71 -4.09
CA ASN A 557 28.88 17.01 -2.81
C ASN A 557 27.60 16.16 -2.60
N THR A 558 27.61 14.92 -3.04
CA THR A 558 26.45 14.03 -2.94
C THR A 558 26.84 12.69 -2.31
N ILE A 559 25.99 12.19 -1.41
CA ILE A 559 26.02 10.82 -0.91
C ILE A 559 24.93 10.04 -1.64
N PHE A 560 25.32 9.09 -2.47
CA PHE A 560 24.41 8.14 -3.09
C PHE A 560 24.27 6.92 -2.19
N VAL A 561 23.03 6.45 -1.99
CA VAL A 561 22.75 5.25 -1.21
C VAL A 561 21.96 4.28 -2.08
N PHE A 562 22.45 3.05 -2.23
CA PHE A 562 21.78 1.99 -2.97
C PHE A 562 21.35 0.90 -1.98
N VAL A 563 20.08 0.50 -2.04
CA VAL A 563 19.53 -0.58 -1.23
C VAL A 563 18.49 -1.37 -2.02
N GLY A 564 18.49 -2.69 -1.90
CA GLY A 564 17.38 -3.50 -2.44
C GLY A 564 16.09 -3.23 -1.63
N ASP A 565 14.97 -3.13 -2.33
CA ASP A 565 13.66 -3.07 -1.65
C ASP A 565 13.33 -4.41 -0.97
N HIS A 566 13.65 -5.51 -1.62
CA HIS A 566 13.72 -6.89 -1.13
C HIS A 566 14.57 -7.74 -2.07
N GLY A 567 14.86 -8.98 -1.66
CA GLY A 567 15.45 -10.00 -2.53
C GLY A 567 14.38 -10.92 -3.12
N ILE A 568 14.82 -11.94 -3.85
CA ILE A 568 13.98 -13.01 -4.41
C ILE A 568 14.39 -14.33 -3.76
N LYS A 569 13.42 -15.10 -3.27
CA LYS A 569 13.68 -16.42 -2.71
C LYS A 569 14.24 -17.34 -3.80
N GLY A 570 15.33 -18.03 -3.51
CA GLY A 570 15.94 -18.95 -4.44
C GLY A 570 17.08 -19.73 -3.82
N ASP A 571 17.59 -20.71 -4.58
CA ASP A 571 18.78 -21.46 -4.26
C ASP A 571 20.01 -20.55 -4.49
N ALA A 572 20.84 -20.43 -3.47
CA ALA A 572 22.10 -19.68 -3.54
C ALA A 572 23.31 -20.59 -3.85
N GLY A 573 23.07 -21.84 -4.21
CA GLY A 573 24.10 -22.83 -4.41
C GLY A 573 24.95 -23.04 -3.15
N ASN A 574 26.24 -22.87 -3.27
CA ASN A 574 27.19 -22.95 -2.14
C ASN A 574 27.64 -21.56 -1.65
N MET A 575 27.04 -20.49 -2.14
CA MET A 575 27.43 -19.11 -1.80
C MET A 575 26.99 -18.69 -0.40
N LEU A 576 25.91 -19.27 0.10
CA LEU A 576 25.34 -18.98 1.41
C LEU A 576 25.08 -20.28 2.20
N PRO A 577 24.99 -20.21 3.55
CA PRO A 577 24.57 -21.33 4.36
C PRO A 577 23.16 -21.83 3.96
N LYS A 578 22.93 -23.14 3.98
CA LYS A 578 21.64 -23.74 3.60
C LYS A 578 20.48 -23.27 4.46
N ALA A 579 20.75 -22.92 5.72
CA ALA A 579 19.78 -22.29 6.61
C ALA A 579 19.13 -21.04 6.00
N TRP A 580 19.87 -20.25 5.23
CA TRP A 580 19.38 -19.04 4.60
C TRP A 580 18.26 -19.30 3.57
N GLU A 581 18.35 -20.42 2.86
CA GLU A 581 17.32 -20.83 1.90
C GLU A 581 16.09 -21.38 2.63
N VAL A 582 16.32 -22.22 3.65
CA VAL A 582 15.25 -22.85 4.44
C VAL A 582 14.41 -21.81 5.17
N ASP A 583 15.05 -20.84 5.80
CA ASP A 583 14.40 -19.79 6.60
C ASP A 583 14.01 -18.57 5.75
N GLY A 584 14.24 -18.63 4.43
CA GLY A 584 13.82 -17.60 3.49
C GLY A 584 14.64 -16.32 3.53
N LEU A 585 15.83 -16.32 4.15
CA LEU A 585 16.69 -15.13 4.26
C LEU A 585 17.15 -14.60 2.89
N THR A 586 17.27 -15.45 1.87
CA THR A 586 17.64 -15.06 0.50
C THR A 586 16.68 -14.03 -0.11
N GLN A 587 15.41 -14.02 0.31
CA GLN A 587 14.41 -13.03 -0.13
C GLN A 587 14.46 -11.71 0.65
N GLN A 588 15.24 -11.65 1.73
CA GLN A 588 15.35 -10.46 2.58
C GLN A 588 16.77 -9.89 2.60
N HIS A 589 17.77 -10.66 2.12
CA HIS A 589 19.15 -10.23 2.04
C HIS A 589 19.42 -9.38 0.78
N VAL A 590 19.79 -8.13 0.99
CA VAL A 590 19.99 -7.11 -0.04
C VAL A 590 21.31 -6.37 0.17
N PRO A 591 21.90 -5.78 -0.88
CA PRO A 591 23.03 -4.86 -0.72
C PRO A 591 22.60 -3.55 -0.03
N LEU A 592 23.51 -2.96 0.76
CA LEU A 592 23.43 -1.58 1.22
C LEU A 592 24.78 -0.91 0.99
N LEU A 593 24.80 0.08 0.11
CA LEU A 593 25.99 0.84 -0.28
C LEU A 593 25.78 2.33 -0.07
N PHE A 594 26.67 2.98 0.67
CA PHE A 594 26.82 4.44 0.71
C PHE A 594 28.03 4.81 -0.17
N TYR A 595 27.76 5.50 -1.27
CA TYR A 595 28.77 5.82 -2.28
C TYR A 595 28.97 7.32 -2.41
N SER A 596 30.16 7.79 -2.13
CA SER A 596 30.61 9.16 -2.39
C SER A 596 32.14 9.19 -2.40
N PRO A 597 32.78 9.13 -3.57
CA PRO A 597 34.25 9.07 -3.65
C PRO A 597 34.97 10.26 -3.02
N THR A 598 34.29 11.41 -2.88
CA THR A 598 34.84 12.64 -2.31
C THR A 598 34.58 12.79 -0.82
N LEU A 599 33.47 12.28 -0.30
CA LEU A 599 33.03 12.53 1.07
C LEU A 599 33.23 11.33 2.01
N LEU A 600 33.32 10.13 1.48
CA LEU A 600 33.41 8.88 2.25
C LEU A 600 34.70 8.12 1.93
N LYS A 601 35.29 7.53 2.97
CA LYS A 601 36.40 6.59 2.80
C LYS A 601 35.84 5.19 2.56
N PRO A 602 36.36 4.45 1.59
CA PRO A 602 35.92 3.07 1.34
C PRO A 602 36.05 2.19 2.58
N MET A 603 35.01 1.43 2.86
CA MET A 603 34.98 0.48 3.96
C MET A 603 33.97 -0.64 3.69
N ARG A 604 34.30 -1.85 4.11
CA ARG A 604 33.39 -3.00 4.02
C ARG A 604 33.04 -3.48 5.43
N TYR A 605 31.76 -3.59 5.74
CA TYR A 605 31.24 -4.07 7.02
C TYR A 605 30.57 -5.43 6.83
N ASP A 606 31.00 -6.41 7.60
CA ASP A 606 30.45 -7.78 7.66
C ASP A 606 29.38 -7.98 8.74
N LYS A 607 28.92 -6.89 9.32
CA LYS A 607 27.93 -6.90 10.41
C LYS A 607 26.50 -6.83 9.91
N THR A 608 25.63 -7.56 10.58
CA THR A 608 24.20 -7.55 10.29
C THR A 608 23.59 -6.18 10.57
N CYS A 609 22.87 -5.66 9.59
CA CYS A 609 22.11 -4.42 9.68
C CYS A 609 20.75 -4.57 8.99
N SER A 610 19.87 -3.61 9.22
CA SER A 610 18.53 -3.56 8.64
C SER A 610 18.43 -2.47 7.57
N GLN A 611 17.59 -2.70 6.57
CA GLN A 611 17.16 -1.65 5.63
C GLN A 611 16.58 -0.41 6.37
N LEU A 612 15.98 -0.60 7.56
CA LEU A 612 15.48 0.48 8.41
C LEU A 612 16.58 1.46 8.83
N ASP A 613 17.82 0.99 8.91
CA ASP A 613 18.97 1.76 9.36
C ASP A 613 19.49 2.75 8.31
N LEU A 614 18.97 2.68 7.06
CA LEU A 614 19.43 3.48 5.93
C LEU A 614 19.26 4.98 6.19
N VAL A 615 18.01 5.42 6.40
CA VAL A 615 17.69 6.86 6.48
C VAL A 615 18.35 7.52 7.69
N PRO A 616 18.30 6.98 8.92
CA PRO A 616 19.05 7.54 10.05
C PRO A 616 20.55 7.66 9.76
N SER A 617 21.13 6.65 9.07
CA SER A 617 22.56 6.62 8.77
C SER A 617 22.97 7.66 7.75
N VAL A 618 22.26 7.76 6.61
CA VAL A 618 22.59 8.73 5.57
C VAL A 618 22.33 10.16 6.04
N THR A 619 21.30 10.38 6.84
CA THR A 619 20.99 11.70 7.42
C THR A 619 22.10 12.15 8.39
N ALA A 620 22.65 11.21 9.17
CA ALA A 620 23.82 11.48 10.02
C ALA A 620 25.07 11.79 9.20
N LEU A 621 25.34 11.06 8.12
CA LEU A 621 26.45 11.32 7.19
C LEU A 621 26.28 12.67 6.48
N ALA A 622 25.04 13.03 6.13
CA ALA A 622 24.71 14.35 5.57
C ALA A 622 24.79 15.49 6.60
N ARG A 623 25.05 15.15 7.87
CA ARG A 623 25.14 16.11 8.98
C ARG A 623 23.88 16.96 9.16
N VAL A 624 22.72 16.40 8.83
CA VAL A 624 21.42 16.99 9.10
C VAL A 624 21.00 16.63 10.52
N ARG A 625 20.52 17.62 11.27
CA ARG A 625 19.89 17.36 12.57
C ARG A 625 18.57 16.64 12.36
N TYR A 626 18.32 15.57 13.10
CA TYR A 626 17.06 14.85 12.98
C TYR A 626 16.59 14.23 14.30
N THR A 627 15.30 13.98 14.37
CA THR A 627 14.65 13.21 15.44
C THR A 627 14.25 11.84 14.89
N ASN A 628 14.83 10.80 15.47
CA ASN A 628 14.48 9.42 15.09
C ASN A 628 13.47 8.84 16.09
N THR A 629 12.27 8.55 15.62
CA THR A 629 11.20 7.88 16.39
C THR A 629 10.96 6.44 15.90
N THR A 630 11.77 5.96 14.94
CA THR A 630 11.58 4.72 14.18
C THR A 630 12.30 3.53 14.81
N LEU A 631 12.24 2.35 14.19
CA LEU A 631 13.01 1.17 14.60
C LEU A 631 14.40 1.09 13.97
N GLY A 632 14.73 1.97 13.03
CA GLY A 632 16.05 2.08 12.44
C GLY A 632 17.08 2.71 13.38
N LYS A 633 18.35 2.39 13.19
CA LYS A 633 19.50 2.88 13.94
C LYS A 633 20.49 3.58 13.01
N ASN A 634 21.26 4.53 13.53
CA ASN A 634 22.39 5.09 12.82
C ASN A 634 23.58 4.10 12.89
N LEU A 635 23.92 3.48 11.76
CA LEU A 635 25.01 2.47 11.66
C LEU A 635 26.40 3.02 12.02
N PHE A 636 26.57 4.34 12.03
CA PHE A 636 27.84 5.01 12.36
C PHE A 636 27.92 5.50 13.81
N ASP A 637 26.84 5.36 14.59
CA ASP A 637 26.82 5.66 16.03
C ASP A 637 27.26 4.43 16.84
N THR A 638 28.58 4.18 16.83
CA THR A 638 29.16 3.01 17.50
C THR A 638 28.95 3.03 19.03
N ALA A 639 28.84 4.19 19.65
CA ALA A 639 28.61 4.30 21.09
C ALA A 639 27.25 3.72 21.47
N ARG A 640 26.18 4.09 20.77
CA ARG A 640 24.82 3.54 21.00
C ARG A 640 24.73 2.06 20.62
N ILE A 641 25.27 1.69 19.45
CA ILE A 641 25.22 0.30 18.96
C ILE A 641 25.92 -0.64 19.94
N ASN A 642 27.08 -0.27 20.47
CA ASN A 642 27.86 -1.13 21.35
C ASN A 642 27.25 -1.33 22.75
N SER A 643 26.22 -0.57 23.11
CA SER A 643 25.57 -0.65 24.43
C SER A 643 24.56 -1.81 24.55
N THR A 644 24.28 -2.55 23.47
CA THR A 644 23.25 -3.59 23.44
C THR A 644 23.83 -4.98 23.21
N ARG A 645 23.15 -6.04 23.73
CA ARG A 645 23.58 -7.43 23.58
C ARG A 645 23.58 -7.86 22.11
N PHE A 646 22.51 -7.53 21.34
CA PHE A 646 22.38 -7.82 19.92
C PHE A 646 22.45 -6.54 19.10
N LYS A 647 23.59 -5.85 19.20
CA LYS A 647 23.83 -4.60 18.47
C LYS A 647 23.65 -4.71 16.96
N ASN A 648 23.99 -5.85 16.38
CA ASN A 648 23.90 -6.18 14.96
C ASN A 648 22.78 -7.18 14.76
N ALA A 649 21.54 -6.70 14.62
CA ALA A 649 20.36 -7.52 14.40
C ALA A 649 19.41 -6.86 13.42
N ALA A 650 18.72 -7.67 12.62
CA ALA A 650 17.65 -7.24 11.73
C ALA A 650 16.40 -8.07 11.98
N PHE A 651 15.27 -7.39 12.08
CA PHE A 651 13.95 -8.01 12.20
C PHE A 651 13.47 -8.51 10.84
N LEU A 652 12.77 -9.63 10.84
CA LEU A 652 12.28 -10.32 9.64
C LEU A 652 10.78 -10.62 9.78
N PHE A 653 10.03 -10.36 8.72
CA PHE A 653 8.63 -10.72 8.62
C PHE A 653 8.31 -11.35 7.25
N ASP A 654 7.73 -12.54 7.25
CA ASP A 654 7.16 -13.17 6.07
C ASP A 654 5.63 -13.14 6.15
N PRO A 655 4.96 -12.28 5.36
CA PRO A 655 3.50 -12.15 5.40
C PRO A 655 2.77 -13.37 4.85
N ASN A 656 3.39 -14.17 3.97
CA ASN A 656 2.75 -15.35 3.38
C ASN A 656 2.79 -16.55 4.34
N LEU A 657 3.91 -16.74 5.03
CA LEU A 657 4.08 -17.77 6.03
C LEU A 657 3.57 -17.33 7.41
N LYS A 658 3.23 -16.04 7.59
CA LYS A 658 2.95 -15.42 8.89
C LYS A 658 4.03 -15.76 9.89
N GLN A 659 5.26 -15.50 9.51
CA GLN A 659 6.45 -15.82 10.27
C GLN A 659 7.19 -14.54 10.62
N ILE A 660 7.59 -14.43 11.87
CA ILE A 660 8.50 -13.37 12.35
C ILE A 660 9.85 -13.97 12.70
N GLY A 661 10.89 -13.15 12.70
CA GLY A 661 12.23 -13.60 13.07
C GLY A 661 13.18 -12.44 13.33
N VAL A 662 14.36 -12.81 13.79
CA VAL A 662 15.53 -11.92 13.91
C VAL A 662 16.76 -12.67 13.42
N VAL A 663 17.55 -12.00 12.57
CA VAL A 663 18.88 -12.43 12.18
C VAL A 663 19.92 -11.56 12.86
N THR A 664 21.00 -12.19 13.35
CA THR A 664 22.16 -11.52 13.97
C THR A 664 23.45 -11.95 13.24
N ASP A 665 24.59 -11.50 13.69
CA ASP A 665 25.89 -11.95 13.14
C ASP A 665 26.08 -13.46 13.31
N GLU A 666 25.55 -14.06 14.37
CA GLU A 666 25.79 -15.46 14.75
C GLU A 666 24.58 -16.36 14.48
N TYR A 667 23.37 -15.86 14.67
CA TYR A 667 22.15 -16.65 14.75
C TYR A 667 21.05 -16.15 13.82
N VAL A 668 20.17 -17.07 13.43
CA VAL A 668 18.84 -16.77 12.92
C VAL A 668 17.80 -17.48 13.77
N TYR A 669 16.77 -16.74 14.18
CA TYR A 669 15.59 -17.27 14.84
C TYR A 669 14.35 -16.90 14.05
N VAL A 670 13.46 -17.85 13.85
CA VAL A 670 12.16 -17.64 13.20
C VAL A 670 11.04 -18.32 14.02
N HIS A 671 9.89 -17.67 14.03
CA HIS A 671 8.69 -18.12 14.73
C HIS A 671 7.46 -17.98 13.84
N SER A 672 6.72 -19.07 13.65
CA SER A 672 5.45 -19.09 12.92
C SER A 672 4.30 -18.67 13.83
N LEU A 673 3.65 -17.56 13.50
CA LEU A 673 2.48 -17.04 14.23
C LEU A 673 1.22 -17.93 14.11
N ILE A 674 1.23 -18.90 13.17
CA ILE A 674 0.09 -19.82 12.95
C ILE A 674 0.30 -21.13 13.72
N SER A 675 1.44 -21.78 13.48
CA SER A 675 1.72 -23.13 14.00
C SER A 675 2.44 -23.12 15.35
N GLY A 676 2.98 -21.97 15.75
CA GLY A 676 3.87 -21.86 16.91
C GLY A 676 5.23 -22.52 16.72
N ARG A 677 5.55 -23.00 15.50
CA ARG A 677 6.85 -23.59 15.21
C ARG A 677 7.94 -22.53 15.36
N GLU A 678 9.01 -22.92 16.04
CA GLU A 678 10.20 -22.14 16.24
C GLU A 678 11.41 -22.84 15.60
N ASP A 679 12.36 -22.05 15.09
CA ASP A 679 13.60 -22.55 14.53
C ASP A 679 14.74 -21.62 14.94
N PHE A 680 15.84 -22.18 15.46
CA PHE A 680 17.00 -21.44 15.93
C PHE A 680 18.28 -22.09 15.39
N ARG A 681 19.05 -21.37 14.62
CA ARG A 681 20.22 -21.91 13.88
C ARG A 681 21.38 -20.94 13.81
N SER A 682 22.54 -21.44 13.39
CA SER A 682 23.67 -20.59 12.97
C SER A 682 23.31 -19.79 11.71
N SER A 683 23.65 -18.51 11.70
CA SER A 683 23.58 -17.65 10.50
C SER A 683 24.86 -17.70 9.65
N LYS A 684 25.91 -18.41 10.11
CA LYS A 684 27.24 -18.41 9.49
C LYS A 684 27.55 -19.70 8.70
N ASN A 685 27.01 -20.82 9.15
CA ASN A 685 27.31 -22.15 8.59
C ASN A 685 26.13 -23.10 8.75
N ASN A 686 26.30 -24.33 8.28
CA ASN A 686 25.29 -25.38 8.38
C ASN A 686 25.47 -26.29 9.61
N GLU A 687 26.41 -25.96 10.49
CA GLU A 687 26.70 -26.77 11.67
C GLU A 687 25.59 -26.60 12.73
N PRO A 688 25.22 -27.67 13.43
CA PRO A 688 24.34 -27.58 14.58
C PRO A 688 24.93 -26.66 15.66
N LEU A 689 24.09 -25.86 16.28
CA LEU A 689 24.52 -25.02 17.39
C LEU A 689 24.97 -25.85 18.59
N PRO A 690 26.06 -25.48 19.28
CA PRO A 690 26.52 -26.18 20.45
C PRO A 690 25.51 -26.04 21.61
N GLN A 691 25.26 -27.15 22.32
CA GLN A 691 24.33 -27.20 23.45
C GLN A 691 25.01 -26.65 24.72
N THR A 692 25.22 -25.33 24.78
CA THR A 692 25.82 -24.65 25.92
C THR A 692 24.85 -23.70 26.62
N PRO A 693 25.01 -23.43 27.93
CA PRO A 693 24.17 -22.46 28.64
C PRO A 693 24.16 -21.07 27.98
N ALA A 694 25.29 -20.65 27.40
CA ALA A 694 25.41 -19.36 26.71
C ALA A 694 24.54 -19.32 25.45
N VAL A 695 24.53 -20.37 24.63
CA VAL A 695 23.70 -20.46 23.41
C VAL A 695 22.22 -20.51 23.77
N ALA A 696 21.84 -21.24 24.86
CA ALA A 696 20.45 -21.28 25.33
C ALA A 696 19.99 -19.91 25.86
N GLU A 697 20.88 -19.15 26.48
CA GLU A 697 20.58 -17.78 26.93
C GLU A 697 20.44 -16.82 25.74
N ASP A 698 21.27 -16.98 24.69
CA ASP A 698 21.16 -16.21 23.45
C ASP A 698 19.84 -16.51 22.72
N GLU A 699 19.47 -17.81 22.62
CA GLU A 699 18.19 -18.21 22.06
C GLU A 699 17.00 -17.54 22.75
N LYS A 700 16.97 -17.60 24.08
CA LYS A 700 15.92 -16.95 24.89
C LYS A 700 15.86 -15.44 24.61
N ALA A 701 17.01 -14.77 24.60
CA ALA A 701 17.07 -13.34 24.41
C ALA A 701 16.67 -12.91 22.98
N ILE A 702 17.04 -13.67 21.94
CA ILE A 702 16.62 -13.42 20.55
C ILE A 702 15.11 -13.65 20.38
N LYS A 703 14.57 -14.67 21.01
CA LYS A 703 13.13 -14.94 21.06
C LYS A 703 12.36 -13.77 21.65
N GLU A 704 12.80 -13.28 22.79
CA GLU A 704 12.21 -12.08 23.43
C GLU A 704 12.33 -10.85 22.54
N LEU A 705 13.50 -10.61 21.93
CA LEU A 705 13.72 -9.50 21.00
C LEU A 705 12.82 -9.58 19.77
N THR A 706 12.60 -10.78 19.21
CA THR A 706 11.71 -10.98 18.07
C THR A 706 10.28 -10.57 18.38
N GLN A 707 9.76 -10.99 19.54
CA GLN A 707 8.43 -10.60 19.98
C GLN A 707 8.34 -9.10 20.29
N ALA A 708 9.35 -8.55 20.94
CA ALA A 708 9.43 -7.12 21.25
C ALA A 708 9.40 -6.27 19.98
N TYR A 709 10.17 -6.66 18.96
CA TYR A 709 10.17 -5.99 17.65
C TYR A 709 8.79 -6.02 16.99
N TYR A 710 8.17 -7.21 16.94
CA TYR A 710 6.88 -7.40 16.30
C TYR A 710 5.77 -6.57 16.94
N GLU A 711 5.66 -6.62 18.28
CA GLU A 711 4.63 -5.85 18.99
C GLU A 711 4.89 -4.33 18.90
N THR A 712 6.17 -3.91 18.94
CA THR A 712 6.53 -2.50 18.78
C THR A 712 6.26 -2.02 17.34
N ALA A 713 6.56 -2.81 16.32
CA ALA A 713 6.27 -2.46 14.93
C ALA A 713 4.76 -2.29 14.70
N ARG A 714 3.93 -3.19 15.24
CA ARG A 714 2.46 -3.08 15.19
C ARG A 714 1.95 -1.81 15.85
N TYR A 715 2.53 -1.45 16.99
CA TYR A 715 2.20 -0.21 17.69
C TYR A 715 2.60 1.01 16.86
N MET A 716 3.84 1.07 16.41
CA MET A 716 4.37 2.22 15.66
C MET A 716 3.66 2.47 14.36
N MET A 717 3.26 1.45 13.60
CA MET A 717 2.48 1.61 12.35
C MET A 717 1.17 2.41 12.52
N LEU A 718 0.68 2.56 13.74
CA LEU A 718 -0.58 3.24 14.04
C LEU A 718 -0.40 4.45 14.96
N ASN A 719 0.80 4.66 15.54
CA ASN A 719 1.03 5.66 16.58
C ASN A 719 2.30 6.49 16.36
N ASN A 720 3.10 6.25 15.34
CA ASN A 720 4.28 7.08 15.03
C ASN A 720 3.88 8.31 14.21
N THR A 721 2.91 9.08 14.70
CA THR A 721 2.37 10.24 13.98
C THR A 721 3.31 11.43 13.96
N LYS A 722 3.11 12.34 13.01
CA LYS A 722 3.86 13.60 12.91
C LYS A 722 3.70 14.45 14.17
N ALA A 723 2.50 14.49 14.76
CA ALA A 723 2.20 15.24 16.00
C ALA A 723 2.97 14.68 17.21
N GLU A 724 3.03 13.35 17.38
CA GLU A 724 3.83 12.73 18.45
C GLU A 724 5.32 13.00 18.29
N ALA A 725 5.82 13.07 17.08
CA ALA A 725 7.23 13.38 16.82
C ALA A 725 7.57 14.84 17.14
N SER A 726 6.70 15.81 16.84
CA SER A 726 6.89 17.24 17.19
C SER A 726 6.80 17.52 18.68
N GLY A 727 6.09 16.70 19.43
CA GLY A 727 5.89 16.87 20.88
C GLY A 727 4.73 17.81 21.22
N GLU A 728 3.85 18.08 20.24
CA GLU A 728 2.60 18.82 20.39
C GLU A 728 1.47 17.95 20.96
#